data_0dc7fe8de61edd3ae3d5dde12876f085
#
_entry.id   0dc7fe8de61edd3ae3d5dde12876f085
#
_cell.length_a   1.000
_cell.length_b   1.000
_cell.length_c   1.000
_cell.angle_alpha   90.00
_cell.angle_beta   90.00
_cell.angle_gamma   90.00
#
_symmetry.space_group_name_H-M   'P 1'
#
loop_
_entity.id
_entity.type
_entity.pdbx_description
1 polymer ?
#
loop_
_entity_poly.entity_id
_entity_poly.type
_entity_poly.pdbx_seq_one_letter_code
_entity_poly.pdbx_strand_id
1 'polypeptide(L)'
;DTLRLDETRSALEAKVEIYRMMRPGEPPTEDAAQNLFTSLFFSQDRYDLSNVGRMKFNRRLGREELDGEGILSKEDIVAVLEELIGIRNGFGVVDDIDHLGNRRVRSVGEMAENQFRVGLVRVERAVRERLSIAESEGLMPQQLINAKPVAAAIKEFFGSSQLSQFMDQNNPLSEVTHKRRVSALGPGGFEVRDVHPTHYGRVCPIETPEGPNIGLINSLACYARTNRYGFIETPYRKVIDGKATDEIVYLSAIDEGEYRIAQATINLNDDYSIADNMVPCRHKNEFSLMPSEQVQLMDVSPRQVVSVAASLIPFLEHDDANRALMGSNMQRQAVPTLRADKPLVGTGMERVVAQDSGVMVSAKRGGEVDSVDASRIVIRVNDDETEDNESGVDIYNLIKYARSNQSTTINQRPIVKPGDIVAKGDVLADGPSTDKGELALGQNMLVAFMPWNGYNFEDSILLSERVVEEDRFTTIHIQELNCLARDTKLGTEEVTGDIPNVSESALAKLDESGIVYVGAEVKPGDILVGKVTPKGETQLTPEEKLLRAIFGEKAADVKDSSLRVPSGTYGTVVDVQVFTRDGVEKDERTRQIEKAELEKVWADLKDQHRIMVDDVFARLERNLSGKVADKAPGLKKGDKITKAYLKTLEKSQWYDIQMASDELNAMLESTANQIKQYRNDMDEAFQIKKDKLTSGHDLAPGVQRCYFKYRPG
;
A
#
# COMPACT_ATOMS: atom_id res chain seq x y z
N ASP A 1 -47.15 9.98 31.44
CA ASP A 1 -48.11 8.94 31.05
C ASP A 1 -47.47 7.55 31.20
N THR A 2 -46.27 7.32 30.76
CA THR A 2 -45.54 6.02 30.87
C THR A 2 -45.44 5.56 32.32
N LEU A 3 -45.05 6.46 33.25
CA LEU A 3 -45.00 6.15 34.69
C LEU A 3 -46.36 5.90 35.35
N ARG A 4 -47.46 6.37 34.74
CA ARG A 4 -48.84 6.10 35.21
C ARG A 4 -49.36 4.75 34.74
N LEU A 5 -48.80 4.26 33.60
CA LEU A 5 -49.16 2.96 33.02
C LEU A 5 -48.29 1.82 33.58
N ASP A 6 -47.20 2.15 34.28
CA ASP A 6 -46.32 1.17 34.87
C ASP A 6 -46.97 0.52 36.11
N GLU A 7 -47.13 -0.76 36.10
CA GLU A 7 -47.74 -1.57 37.16
C GLU A 7 -46.75 -1.89 38.29
N THR A 8 -45.44 -1.75 38.03
CA THR A 8 -44.37 -2.03 39.01
C THR A 8 -44.26 -0.94 40.09
N ARG A 9 -44.18 -1.36 41.34
CA ARG A 9 -44.12 -0.45 42.49
C ARG A 9 -42.77 -0.44 43.21
N SER A 10 -41.93 -1.42 42.92
CA SER A 10 -40.62 -1.56 43.52
C SER A 10 -39.55 -1.80 42.46
N ALA A 11 -38.26 -1.42 42.74
CA ALA A 11 -37.14 -1.66 41.87
C ALA A 11 -36.90 -3.15 41.60
N LEU A 12 -37.29 -4.02 42.54
CA LEU A 12 -37.19 -5.45 42.38
C LEU A 12 -38.23 -6.01 41.38
N GLU A 13 -39.49 -5.57 41.52
CA GLU A 13 -40.54 -5.93 40.58
C GLU A 13 -40.23 -5.50 39.16
N ALA A 14 -39.67 -4.30 38.97
CA ALA A 14 -39.25 -3.80 37.68
C ALA A 14 -38.13 -4.68 37.06
N LYS A 15 -37.13 -5.10 37.83
CA LYS A 15 -36.07 -6.00 37.38
C LYS A 15 -36.59 -7.40 37.02
N VAL A 16 -37.52 -7.93 37.77
CA VAL A 16 -38.17 -9.22 37.52
C VAL A 16 -38.98 -9.13 36.22
N GLU A 17 -39.69 -8.03 35.98
CA GLU A 17 -40.46 -7.84 34.77
C GLU A 17 -39.56 -7.71 33.53
N ILE A 18 -38.44 -6.96 33.63
CA ILE A 18 -37.38 -6.88 32.58
C ILE A 18 -36.82 -8.28 32.32
N TYR A 19 -36.57 -9.09 33.36
CA TYR A 19 -36.09 -10.44 33.20
C TYR A 19 -37.10 -11.33 32.41
N ARG A 20 -38.40 -11.22 32.73
CA ARG A 20 -39.46 -11.96 32.00
C ARG A 20 -39.52 -11.56 30.52
N MET A 21 -39.36 -10.27 30.21
CA MET A 21 -39.36 -9.79 28.83
C MET A 21 -38.16 -10.29 28.05
N MET A 22 -36.99 -10.31 28.68
CA MET A 22 -35.73 -10.70 28.01
C MET A 22 -35.55 -12.21 27.88
N ARG A 23 -36.10 -12.99 28.83
CA ARG A 23 -36.02 -14.46 28.87
C ARG A 23 -37.39 -15.09 29.14
N PRO A 24 -38.27 -15.09 28.15
CA PRO A 24 -39.58 -15.69 28.31
C PRO A 24 -39.47 -17.21 28.56
N GLY A 25 -40.14 -17.69 29.62
CA GLY A 25 -40.18 -19.13 29.95
C GLY A 25 -39.20 -19.58 31.05
N GLU A 26 -38.27 -18.74 31.50
CA GLU A 26 -37.45 -19.03 32.67
C GLU A 26 -38.09 -18.46 33.95
N PRO A 27 -38.07 -19.22 35.09
CA PRO A 27 -38.59 -18.68 36.35
C PRO A 27 -37.68 -17.56 36.85
N PRO A 28 -38.18 -16.35 37.09
CA PRO A 28 -37.40 -15.24 37.57
C PRO A 28 -37.03 -15.44 39.05
N THR A 29 -35.74 -15.52 39.34
CA THR A 29 -35.21 -15.39 40.69
C THR A 29 -34.65 -14.00 40.90
N GLU A 30 -34.68 -13.51 42.16
CA GLU A 30 -34.19 -12.17 42.51
C GLU A 30 -32.75 -11.95 42.06
N ASP A 31 -31.85 -12.89 42.36
CA ASP A 31 -30.45 -12.85 42.00
C ASP A 31 -30.24 -12.89 40.48
N ALA A 32 -30.97 -13.71 39.76
CA ALA A 32 -30.87 -13.81 38.32
C ALA A 32 -31.35 -12.52 37.63
N ALA A 33 -32.43 -11.91 38.11
CA ALA A 33 -32.93 -10.64 37.61
C ALA A 33 -31.93 -9.47 37.88
N GLN A 34 -31.35 -9.43 39.07
CA GLN A 34 -30.35 -8.43 39.46
C GLN A 34 -29.08 -8.60 38.58
N ASN A 35 -28.57 -9.81 38.45
CA ASN A 35 -27.39 -10.11 37.63
C ASN A 35 -27.60 -9.79 36.15
N LEU A 36 -28.78 -10.13 35.59
CA LEU A 36 -29.12 -9.79 34.21
C LEU A 36 -29.12 -8.27 34.01
N PHE A 37 -29.79 -7.53 34.86
CA PHE A 37 -29.91 -6.07 34.77
C PHE A 37 -28.54 -5.39 34.87
N THR A 38 -27.70 -5.82 35.83
CA THR A 38 -26.34 -5.29 35.99
C THR A 38 -25.46 -5.62 34.78
N SER A 39 -25.57 -6.81 34.23
CA SER A 39 -24.77 -7.22 33.08
C SER A 39 -25.18 -6.54 31.76
N LEU A 40 -26.43 -6.05 31.64
CA LEU A 40 -26.91 -5.41 30.41
C LEU A 40 -26.27 -4.04 30.15
N PHE A 41 -26.06 -3.23 31.21
CA PHE A 41 -25.67 -1.83 31.04
C PHE A 41 -24.46 -1.40 31.89
N PHE A 42 -24.20 -2.08 33.01
CA PHE A 42 -23.24 -1.65 34.03
C PHE A 42 -22.02 -2.56 34.17
N SER A 43 -21.86 -3.54 33.31
CA SER A 43 -20.72 -4.44 33.29
C SER A 43 -19.89 -4.26 32.03
N GLN A 44 -18.57 -4.06 32.17
CA GLN A 44 -17.63 -3.97 31.06
C GLN A 44 -17.56 -5.26 30.20
N ASP A 45 -17.96 -6.40 30.77
CA ASP A 45 -17.91 -7.70 30.05
C ASP A 45 -18.91 -7.77 28.89
N ARG A 46 -19.99 -7.01 28.95
CA ARG A 46 -21.08 -7.08 27.95
C ARG A 46 -21.47 -5.76 27.33
N TYR A 47 -21.14 -4.64 27.96
CA TYR A 47 -21.50 -3.32 27.46
C TYR A 47 -20.27 -2.42 27.41
N ASP A 48 -19.99 -1.89 26.24
CA ASP A 48 -18.89 -0.96 26.01
C ASP A 48 -19.31 0.05 24.94
N LEU A 49 -19.41 1.32 25.32
CA LEU A 49 -19.65 2.45 24.41
C LEU A 49 -18.43 2.76 23.56
N SER A 50 -17.26 2.29 23.95
CA SER A 50 -15.96 2.75 23.48
C SER A 50 -15.68 4.24 23.77
N ASN A 51 -14.45 4.68 23.56
CA ASN A 51 -14.09 6.09 23.76
C ASN A 51 -14.87 7.02 22.81
N VAL A 52 -15.09 6.56 21.58
CA VAL A 52 -15.84 7.34 20.58
C VAL A 52 -17.31 7.47 20.96
N GLY A 53 -17.94 6.37 21.35
CA GLY A 53 -19.33 6.38 21.80
C GLY A 53 -19.52 7.25 23.04
N ARG A 54 -18.59 7.17 24.00
CA ARG A 54 -18.65 7.99 25.22
C ARG A 54 -18.47 9.48 24.91
N MET A 55 -17.55 9.85 24.06
CA MET A 55 -17.35 11.23 23.62
C MET A 55 -18.61 11.78 22.95
N LYS A 56 -19.22 11.04 22.01
CA LYS A 56 -20.45 11.46 21.33
C LYS A 56 -21.63 11.58 22.29
N PHE A 57 -21.74 10.63 23.21
CA PHE A 57 -22.78 10.62 24.23
C PHE A 57 -22.68 11.84 25.15
N ASN A 58 -21.49 12.11 25.69
CA ASN A 58 -21.26 13.25 26.57
C ASN A 58 -21.49 14.58 25.86
N ARG A 59 -21.04 14.70 24.63
CA ARG A 59 -21.25 15.91 23.82
C ARG A 59 -22.73 16.15 23.51
N ARG A 60 -23.49 15.11 23.20
CA ARG A 60 -24.94 15.23 22.97
C ARG A 60 -25.68 15.73 24.18
N LEU A 61 -25.28 15.30 25.36
CA LEU A 61 -25.84 15.73 26.63
C LEU A 61 -25.27 17.07 27.17
N GLY A 62 -24.42 17.74 26.40
CA GLY A 62 -23.83 19.04 26.78
C GLY A 62 -22.88 19.00 27.98
N ARG A 63 -22.23 17.86 28.24
CA ARG A 63 -21.25 17.72 29.33
C ARG A 63 -19.90 18.30 28.91
N GLU A 64 -19.20 18.92 29.84
CA GLU A 64 -17.88 19.52 29.61
C GLU A 64 -16.79 18.44 29.43
N GLU A 65 -16.84 17.35 30.22
CA GLU A 65 -15.92 16.23 30.08
C GLU A 65 -16.37 15.29 28.95
N LEU A 66 -15.55 15.19 27.93
CA LEU A 66 -15.83 14.34 26.76
C LEU A 66 -15.42 12.88 26.98
N ASP A 67 -14.40 12.64 27.80
CA ASP A 67 -13.91 11.29 28.10
C ASP A 67 -14.63 10.70 29.31
N GLY A 68 -14.63 9.39 29.50
CA GLY A 68 -15.24 8.69 30.61
C GLY A 68 -15.26 7.18 30.46
N GLU A 69 -15.88 6.48 31.40
CA GLU A 69 -15.99 5.03 31.36
C GLU A 69 -16.90 4.55 30.22
N GLY A 70 -16.59 3.41 29.61
CA GLY A 70 -17.37 2.80 28.53
C GLY A 70 -18.72 2.21 28.96
N ILE A 71 -19.01 2.16 30.26
CA ILE A 71 -20.27 1.67 30.81
C ILE A 71 -21.24 2.82 31.11
N LEU A 72 -22.53 2.53 31.13
CA LEU A 72 -23.55 3.51 31.51
C LEU A 72 -23.64 3.67 33.00
N SER A 73 -23.99 4.89 33.47
CA SER A 73 -24.43 5.18 34.83
C SER A 73 -25.96 5.32 34.88
N LYS A 74 -26.53 5.32 36.09
CA LYS A 74 -27.97 5.57 36.25
C LYS A 74 -28.32 6.99 35.82
N GLU A 75 -27.42 7.95 36.06
CA GLU A 75 -27.55 9.35 35.66
C GLU A 75 -27.57 9.51 34.14
N ASP A 76 -26.79 8.69 33.43
CA ASP A 76 -26.78 8.66 31.97
C ASP A 76 -28.14 8.27 31.41
N ILE A 77 -28.79 7.25 31.98
CA ILE A 77 -30.12 6.79 31.55
C ILE A 77 -31.17 7.88 31.77
N VAL A 78 -31.12 8.56 32.89
CA VAL A 78 -32.06 9.67 33.20
C VAL A 78 -31.86 10.82 32.21
N ALA A 79 -30.61 11.21 31.94
CA ALA A 79 -30.28 12.29 30.99
C ALA A 79 -30.73 11.96 29.56
N VAL A 80 -30.59 10.72 29.11
CA VAL A 80 -31.12 10.27 27.80
C VAL A 80 -32.62 10.36 27.72
N LEU A 81 -33.33 9.98 28.79
CA LEU A 81 -34.79 10.10 28.84
C LEU A 81 -35.26 11.56 28.83
N GLU A 82 -34.56 12.43 29.53
CA GLU A 82 -34.81 13.88 29.54
C GLU A 82 -34.65 14.46 28.13
N GLU A 83 -33.55 14.14 27.43
CA GLU A 83 -33.28 14.59 26.06
C GLU A 83 -34.35 14.06 25.08
N LEU A 84 -34.73 12.79 25.17
CA LEU A 84 -35.80 12.21 24.34
C LEU A 84 -37.16 12.89 24.54
N ILE A 85 -37.50 13.22 25.80
CA ILE A 85 -38.73 13.97 26.13
C ILE A 85 -38.65 15.40 25.59
N GLY A 86 -37.50 16.05 25.70
CA GLY A 86 -37.22 17.36 25.12
C GLY A 86 -37.47 17.38 23.61
N ILE A 87 -36.88 16.44 22.87
CA ILE A 87 -37.08 16.30 21.41
C ILE A 87 -38.57 16.10 21.08
N ARG A 88 -39.28 15.23 21.81
CA ARG A 88 -40.71 14.97 21.61
C ARG A 88 -41.56 16.25 21.83
N ASN A 89 -41.15 17.10 22.76
CA ASN A 89 -41.85 18.34 23.07
C ASN A 89 -41.41 19.51 22.16
N GLY A 90 -40.51 19.29 21.18
CA GLY A 90 -40.04 20.30 20.24
C GLY A 90 -38.87 21.16 20.74
N PHE A 91 -38.24 20.79 21.85
CA PHE A 91 -37.05 21.49 22.43
C PHE A 91 -35.73 20.83 22.00
N GLY A 92 -35.65 20.22 20.89
CA GLY A 92 -34.42 19.58 20.38
C GLY A 92 -34.53 19.29 18.91
N VAL A 93 -33.41 18.94 18.32
CA VAL A 93 -33.31 18.58 16.91
C VAL A 93 -32.90 17.12 16.79
N VAL A 94 -33.54 16.38 15.89
CA VAL A 94 -33.16 15.00 15.58
C VAL A 94 -31.83 15.02 14.84
N ASP A 95 -30.93 14.10 15.20
CA ASP A 95 -29.64 13.98 14.56
C ASP A 95 -29.76 13.57 13.09
N ASP A 96 -29.00 14.24 12.23
CA ASP A 96 -28.85 13.85 10.84
C ASP A 96 -27.85 12.69 10.74
N ILE A 97 -28.31 11.55 10.21
CA ILE A 97 -27.51 10.33 10.08
C ILE A 97 -26.36 10.53 9.06
N ASP A 98 -26.57 11.32 8.02
CA ASP A 98 -25.61 11.53 6.94
C ASP A 98 -24.59 12.63 7.24
N HIS A 99 -24.75 13.35 8.32
CA HIS A 99 -23.80 14.34 8.79
C HIS A 99 -22.46 13.69 9.15
N LEU A 100 -21.34 14.16 8.56
CA LEU A 100 -20.00 13.58 8.82
C LEU A 100 -19.52 13.72 10.28
N GLY A 101 -20.18 14.52 11.09
CA GLY A 101 -20.00 14.52 12.53
C GLY A 101 -20.59 13.30 13.23
N ASN A 102 -21.50 12.57 12.60
CA ASN A 102 -22.13 11.35 13.11
C ASN A 102 -21.61 10.08 12.42
N ARG A 103 -20.89 10.22 11.32
CA ARG A 103 -20.26 9.13 10.58
C ARG A 103 -18.76 9.22 10.71
N ARG A 104 -18.15 8.16 11.18
CA ARG A 104 -16.70 8.08 11.32
C ARG A 104 -16.08 7.10 10.34
N VAL A 105 -14.82 7.26 10.07
CA VAL A 105 -14.01 6.37 9.24
C VAL A 105 -13.27 5.39 10.14
N ARG A 106 -13.35 4.11 9.82
CA ARG A 106 -12.55 3.06 10.45
C ARG A 106 -11.36 2.72 9.56
N SER A 107 -10.16 2.83 10.10
CA SER A 107 -8.93 2.46 9.41
C SER A 107 -8.71 0.94 9.40
N VAL A 108 -7.75 0.49 8.59
CA VAL A 108 -7.32 -0.91 8.56
C VAL A 108 -6.87 -1.41 9.93
N GLY A 109 -6.14 -0.57 10.69
CA GLY A 109 -5.67 -0.91 12.03
C GLY A 109 -6.82 -1.25 13.00
N GLU A 110 -7.88 -0.45 13.02
CA GLU A 110 -9.07 -0.71 13.84
C GLU A 110 -9.81 -1.98 13.41
N MET A 111 -9.97 -2.19 12.10
CA MET A 111 -10.61 -3.40 11.58
C MET A 111 -9.81 -4.66 11.90
N ALA A 112 -8.48 -4.60 11.78
CA ALA A 112 -7.60 -5.70 12.15
C ALA A 112 -7.64 -6.00 13.67
N GLU A 113 -7.68 -4.95 14.50
CA GLU A 113 -7.86 -5.09 15.96
C GLU A 113 -9.17 -5.81 16.29
N ASN A 114 -10.27 -5.45 15.64
CA ASN A 114 -11.56 -6.10 15.86
C ASN A 114 -11.52 -7.59 15.49
N GLN A 115 -10.85 -7.96 14.39
CA GLN A 115 -10.69 -9.37 14.00
C GLN A 115 -9.76 -10.12 14.96
N PHE A 116 -8.72 -9.50 15.43
CA PHE A 116 -7.85 -10.06 16.46
C PHE A 116 -8.62 -10.32 17.76
N ARG A 117 -9.46 -9.38 18.18
CA ARG A 117 -10.35 -9.51 19.34
C ARG A 117 -11.31 -10.68 19.20
N VAL A 118 -11.95 -10.83 18.02
CA VAL A 118 -12.82 -12.00 17.72
C VAL A 118 -12.02 -13.31 17.83
N GLY A 119 -10.80 -13.35 17.31
CA GLY A 119 -9.90 -14.49 17.44
C GLY A 119 -9.58 -14.83 18.91
N LEU A 120 -9.29 -13.82 19.74
CA LEU A 120 -9.03 -14.01 21.17
C LEU A 120 -10.26 -14.52 21.93
N VAL A 121 -11.44 -14.03 21.64
CA VAL A 121 -12.69 -14.52 22.24
C VAL A 121 -12.93 -16.00 21.91
N ARG A 122 -12.61 -16.42 20.69
CA ARG A 122 -12.68 -17.85 20.29
C ARG A 122 -11.66 -18.69 21.07
N VAL A 123 -10.45 -18.18 21.29
CA VAL A 123 -9.41 -18.84 22.10
C VAL A 123 -9.87 -18.94 23.56
N GLU A 124 -10.37 -17.86 24.14
CA GLU A 124 -10.89 -17.83 25.51
C GLU A 124 -11.99 -18.89 25.70
N ARG A 125 -12.96 -18.96 24.79
CA ARG A 125 -14.03 -19.97 24.84
C ARG A 125 -13.46 -21.39 24.81
N ALA A 126 -12.53 -21.66 23.89
CA ALA A 126 -11.89 -22.97 23.77
C ALA A 126 -11.07 -23.35 25.02
N VAL A 127 -10.38 -22.40 25.63
CA VAL A 127 -9.65 -22.60 26.90
C VAL A 127 -10.61 -22.89 28.03
N ARG A 128 -11.70 -22.12 28.14
CA ARG A 128 -12.73 -22.32 29.18
C ARG A 128 -13.39 -23.71 29.06
N GLU A 129 -13.72 -24.14 27.85
CA GLU A 129 -14.25 -25.49 27.59
C GLU A 129 -13.23 -26.58 27.96
N ARG A 130 -11.95 -26.43 27.62
CA ARG A 130 -10.92 -27.39 27.98
C ARG A 130 -10.68 -27.47 29.50
N LEU A 131 -10.70 -26.32 30.18
CA LEU A 131 -10.57 -26.28 31.64
C LEU A 131 -11.75 -26.97 32.35
N SER A 132 -12.95 -26.91 31.77
CA SER A 132 -14.12 -27.60 32.37
C SER A 132 -14.08 -29.10 32.20
N ILE A 133 -13.34 -29.64 31.23
CA ILE A 133 -13.26 -31.07 30.90
C ILE A 133 -12.01 -31.73 31.50
N ALA A 134 -10.93 -30.94 31.64
CA ALA A 134 -9.65 -31.49 32.05
C ALA A 134 -9.52 -31.66 33.59
N GLU A 135 -8.91 -32.78 34.02
CA GLU A 135 -8.46 -32.94 35.39
C GLU A 135 -7.32 -31.93 35.65
N SER A 136 -7.44 -31.16 36.72
CA SER A 136 -6.65 -29.94 36.96
C SER A 136 -5.18 -30.20 37.38
N GLU A 137 -4.72 -31.42 37.48
CA GLU A 137 -3.35 -31.73 37.91
C GLU A 137 -2.38 -31.86 36.72
N GLY A 138 -1.40 -30.93 36.65
CA GLY A 138 -0.28 -31.01 35.71
C GLY A 138 -0.47 -30.33 34.34
N LEU A 139 -1.53 -29.56 34.13
CA LEU A 139 -1.76 -28.86 32.87
C LEU A 139 -0.84 -27.63 32.71
N MET A 140 -0.12 -27.58 31.60
CA MET A 140 0.67 -26.41 31.22
C MET A 140 -0.14 -25.46 30.34
N PRO A 141 0.04 -24.12 30.42
CA PRO A 141 -0.68 -23.14 29.62
C PRO A 141 -0.54 -23.39 28.12
N GLN A 142 0.60 -23.89 27.66
CA GLN A 142 0.86 -24.22 26.25
C GLN A 142 -0.05 -25.31 25.68
N GLN A 143 -0.53 -26.22 26.54
CA GLN A 143 -1.46 -27.28 26.14
C GLN A 143 -2.91 -26.80 26.01
N LEU A 144 -3.26 -25.73 26.72
CA LEU A 144 -4.59 -25.14 26.73
C LEU A 144 -4.77 -24.12 25.62
N ILE A 145 -3.74 -23.31 25.35
CA ILE A 145 -3.79 -22.21 24.40
C ILE A 145 -3.50 -22.72 22.99
N ASN A 146 -4.40 -22.40 22.06
CA ASN A 146 -4.23 -22.65 20.64
C ASN A 146 -4.28 -21.34 19.87
N ALA A 147 -3.21 -20.97 19.17
CA ALA A 147 -3.12 -19.75 18.39
C ALA A 147 -3.86 -19.82 17.03
N LYS A 148 -4.26 -21.00 16.58
CA LYS A 148 -4.91 -21.20 15.27
C LYS A 148 -6.16 -20.36 15.04
N PRO A 149 -7.10 -20.17 16.01
CA PRO A 149 -8.27 -19.33 15.81
C PRO A 149 -7.95 -17.87 15.53
N VAL A 150 -6.92 -17.32 16.19
CA VAL A 150 -6.45 -15.93 15.94
C VAL A 150 -5.83 -15.82 14.55
N ALA A 151 -4.94 -16.75 14.21
CA ALA A 151 -4.32 -16.79 12.88
C ALA A 151 -5.37 -16.96 11.78
N ALA A 152 -6.38 -17.80 11.99
CA ALA A 152 -7.47 -18.00 11.05
C ALA A 152 -8.33 -16.73 10.86
N ALA A 153 -8.67 -16.03 11.95
CA ALA A 153 -9.45 -14.79 11.88
C ALA A 153 -8.71 -13.68 11.12
N ILE A 154 -7.42 -13.50 11.37
CA ILE A 154 -6.60 -12.52 10.67
C ILE A 154 -6.44 -12.89 9.19
N LYS A 155 -6.15 -14.16 8.90
CA LYS A 155 -6.02 -14.66 7.53
C LYS A 155 -7.33 -14.52 6.73
N GLU A 156 -8.47 -14.77 7.36
CA GLU A 156 -9.79 -14.57 6.75
C GLU A 156 -10.04 -13.09 6.43
N PHE A 157 -9.69 -12.18 7.35
CA PHE A 157 -9.83 -10.75 7.13
C PHE A 157 -8.99 -10.25 5.95
N PHE A 158 -7.69 -10.56 5.94
CA PHE A 158 -6.81 -10.09 4.86
C PHE A 158 -6.97 -10.85 3.54
N GLY A 159 -7.48 -12.07 3.56
CA GLY A 159 -7.63 -12.92 2.36
C GLY A 159 -9.01 -12.89 1.72
N SER A 160 -10.07 -12.69 2.49
CA SER A 160 -11.46 -12.86 2.02
C SER A 160 -12.36 -11.67 2.33
N SER A 161 -11.89 -10.64 3.01
CA SER A 161 -12.68 -9.44 3.28
C SER A 161 -12.97 -8.66 2.00
N GLN A 162 -14.18 -8.12 1.88
CA GLN A 162 -14.57 -7.24 0.77
C GLN A 162 -13.71 -5.98 0.65
N LEU A 163 -13.15 -5.49 1.76
CA LEU A 163 -12.30 -4.29 1.80
C LEU A 163 -10.83 -4.60 1.49
N SER A 164 -10.42 -5.86 1.57
CA SER A 164 -9.08 -6.30 1.19
C SER A 164 -9.05 -6.56 -0.32
N GLN A 165 -8.46 -5.67 -1.08
CA GLN A 165 -8.43 -5.66 -2.54
C GLN A 165 -7.01 -5.53 -3.05
N PHE A 166 -6.77 -6.00 -4.29
CA PHE A 166 -5.53 -5.70 -4.99
C PHE A 166 -5.39 -4.20 -5.24
N MET A 167 -4.21 -3.67 -4.99
CA MET A 167 -3.92 -2.26 -5.24
C MET A 167 -3.90 -1.98 -6.75
N ASP A 168 -4.54 -0.90 -7.16
CA ASP A 168 -4.46 -0.38 -8.52
C ASP A 168 -3.06 0.21 -8.74
N GLN A 169 -2.29 -0.39 -9.65
CA GLN A 169 -0.90 -0.02 -9.97
C GLN A 169 -0.72 0.38 -11.43
N ASN A 170 -1.74 0.89 -12.10
CA ASN A 170 -1.61 1.38 -13.47
C ASN A 170 -0.60 2.53 -13.55
N ASN A 171 -0.70 3.50 -12.65
CA ASN A 171 0.15 4.68 -12.57
C ASN A 171 0.24 5.18 -11.12
N PRO A 172 1.14 6.12 -10.81
CA PRO A 172 1.27 6.66 -9.45
C PRO A 172 -0.02 7.25 -8.88
N LEU A 173 -0.82 7.91 -9.72
CA LEU A 173 -2.09 8.49 -9.31
C LEU A 173 -3.09 7.43 -8.88
N SER A 174 -3.18 6.30 -9.58
CA SER A 174 -4.10 5.22 -9.21
C SER A 174 -3.74 4.60 -7.86
N GLU A 175 -2.46 4.48 -7.53
CA GLU A 175 -2.00 4.02 -6.21
C GLU A 175 -2.42 4.98 -5.09
N VAL A 176 -2.17 6.28 -5.27
CA VAL A 176 -2.50 7.30 -4.27
C VAL A 176 -4.02 7.37 -4.05
N THR A 177 -4.80 7.40 -5.12
CA THR A 177 -6.26 7.49 -5.03
C THR A 177 -6.88 6.24 -4.42
N HIS A 178 -6.35 5.06 -4.70
CA HIS A 178 -6.82 3.82 -4.10
C HIS A 178 -6.58 3.78 -2.58
N LYS A 179 -5.42 4.26 -2.12
CA LYS A 179 -5.11 4.35 -0.68
C LYS A 179 -5.97 5.39 0.06
N ARG A 180 -6.50 6.39 -0.64
CA ARG A 180 -7.35 7.46 -0.10
C ARG A 180 -8.86 7.23 -0.31
N ARG A 181 -9.26 6.02 -0.67
CA ARG A 181 -10.66 5.67 -0.91
C ARG A 181 -11.41 5.51 0.41
N VAL A 182 -12.61 6.09 0.46
CA VAL A 182 -13.56 5.94 1.56
C VAL A 182 -14.79 5.19 1.05
N SER A 183 -15.05 4.02 1.63
CA SER A 183 -16.19 3.17 1.25
C SER A 183 -17.30 3.27 2.28
N ALA A 184 -18.52 3.53 1.82
CA ALA A 184 -19.74 3.51 2.62
C ALA A 184 -20.51 2.19 2.47
N LEU A 185 -19.83 1.07 2.20
CA LEU A 185 -20.44 -0.25 2.11
C LEU A 185 -20.99 -0.67 3.47
N GLY A 186 -22.31 -0.84 3.55
CA GLY A 186 -23.01 -1.20 4.77
C GLY A 186 -24.52 -0.92 4.65
N PRO A 187 -25.31 -1.18 5.69
CA PRO A 187 -26.73 -0.87 5.68
C PRO A 187 -26.95 0.65 5.60
N GLY A 188 -27.58 1.11 4.53
CA GLY A 188 -27.91 2.51 4.28
C GLY A 188 -28.92 2.64 3.14
N GLY A 189 -29.73 3.71 3.17
CA GLY A 189 -30.68 4.04 2.11
C GLY A 189 -30.02 4.74 0.91
N PHE A 190 -30.82 5.20 -0.04
CA PHE A 190 -30.34 5.97 -1.20
C PHE A 190 -29.74 7.31 -0.82
N GLU A 191 -30.15 7.91 0.29
CA GLU A 191 -29.66 9.22 0.79
C GLU A 191 -28.15 9.24 1.06
N VAL A 192 -27.57 8.09 1.37
CA VAL A 192 -26.11 7.96 1.59
C VAL A 192 -25.30 8.30 0.35
N ARG A 193 -25.90 8.23 -0.83
CA ARG A 193 -25.27 8.51 -2.13
C ARG A 193 -25.23 10.00 -2.49
N ASP A 194 -25.99 10.81 -1.78
CA ASP A 194 -26.09 12.24 -2.05
C ASP A 194 -24.88 13.00 -1.47
N VAL A 195 -24.62 14.17 -2.06
CA VAL A 195 -23.60 15.09 -1.54
C VAL A 195 -24.19 15.88 -0.39
N HIS A 196 -23.65 15.68 0.81
CA HIS A 196 -24.06 16.41 2.00
C HIS A 196 -23.22 17.68 2.18
N PRO A 197 -23.76 18.80 2.70
CA PRO A 197 -22.98 20.02 2.93
C PRO A 197 -21.72 19.81 3.81
N THR A 198 -21.74 18.86 4.73
CA THR A 198 -20.58 18.52 5.57
C THR A 198 -19.45 17.81 4.82
N HIS A 199 -19.67 17.38 3.58
CA HIS A 199 -18.61 16.85 2.71
C HIS A 199 -17.57 17.90 2.31
N TYR A 200 -17.88 19.18 2.46
CA TYR A 200 -16.97 20.26 2.11
C TYR A 200 -15.61 20.12 2.81
N GLY A 201 -14.55 20.05 2.02
CA GLY A 201 -13.19 19.87 2.50
C GLY A 201 -12.85 18.51 3.09
N ARG A 202 -13.79 17.55 3.13
CA ARG A 202 -13.61 16.20 3.72
C ARG A 202 -13.69 15.10 2.68
N VAL A 203 -14.72 15.11 1.88
CA VAL A 203 -14.97 14.13 0.82
C VAL A 203 -15.17 14.84 -0.50
N CYS A 204 -14.49 14.38 -1.54
CA CYS A 204 -14.63 14.98 -2.88
C CYS A 204 -16.05 14.78 -3.42
N PRO A 205 -16.71 15.83 -3.90
CA PRO A 205 -18.04 15.72 -4.48
C PRO A 205 -18.04 15.21 -5.95
N ILE A 206 -16.87 15.15 -6.58
CA ILE A 206 -16.71 14.84 -8.01
C ILE A 206 -16.25 13.40 -8.21
N GLU A 207 -15.21 12.95 -7.49
CA GLU A 207 -14.60 11.65 -7.71
C GLU A 207 -15.43 10.53 -7.05
N THR A 208 -16.19 9.82 -7.85
CA THR A 208 -16.96 8.64 -7.48
C THR A 208 -17.07 7.71 -8.68
N PRO A 209 -17.19 6.38 -8.53
CA PRO A 209 -17.45 5.49 -9.65
C PRO A 209 -18.75 5.82 -10.36
N GLU A 210 -18.78 5.57 -11.67
CA GLU A 210 -20.02 5.54 -12.46
C GLU A 210 -20.66 4.16 -12.33
N GLY A 211 -21.98 4.11 -12.18
CA GLY A 211 -22.75 2.86 -12.14
C GLY A 211 -23.31 2.52 -10.76
N PRO A 212 -23.43 1.22 -10.39
CA PRO A 212 -24.17 0.79 -9.20
C PRO A 212 -23.59 1.32 -7.89
N ASN A 213 -22.29 1.59 -7.83
CA ASN A 213 -21.57 2.03 -6.64
C ASN A 213 -21.42 3.55 -6.53
N ILE A 214 -22.13 4.32 -7.35
CA ILE A 214 -22.09 5.78 -7.31
C ILE A 214 -22.47 6.29 -5.89
N GLY A 215 -21.67 7.21 -5.36
CA GLY A 215 -21.90 7.80 -4.04
C GLY A 215 -21.57 6.89 -2.86
N LEU A 216 -21.37 5.58 -3.06
CA LEU A 216 -20.95 4.64 -1.99
C LEU A 216 -19.44 4.57 -1.84
N ILE A 217 -18.72 4.75 -2.93
CA ILE A 217 -17.26 4.74 -2.94
C ILE A 217 -16.81 6.16 -3.26
N ASN A 218 -16.22 6.83 -2.30
CA ASN A 218 -15.78 8.22 -2.41
C ASN A 218 -14.27 8.32 -2.15
N SER A 219 -13.71 9.47 -2.48
CA SER A 219 -12.31 9.79 -2.21
C SER A 219 -12.19 10.90 -1.17
N LEU A 220 -11.19 10.75 -0.29
CA LEU A 220 -10.87 11.76 0.70
C LEU A 220 -10.37 13.04 0.01
N ALA A 221 -10.79 14.22 0.49
CA ALA A 221 -10.31 15.49 -0.03
C ALA A 221 -8.81 15.69 0.22
N CYS A 222 -8.15 16.57 -0.54
CA CYS A 222 -6.69 16.73 -0.53
C CYS A 222 -6.09 16.95 0.86
N TYR A 223 -6.67 17.84 1.65
CA TYR A 223 -6.15 18.22 2.98
C TYR A 223 -6.89 17.58 4.15
N ALA A 224 -7.87 16.73 3.88
CA ALA A 224 -8.62 16.05 4.92
C ALA A 224 -7.77 15.00 5.63
N ARG A 225 -7.96 14.89 6.94
CA ARG A 225 -7.35 13.86 7.78
C ARG A 225 -8.38 13.33 8.77
N THR A 226 -8.09 12.22 9.40
CA THR A 226 -8.90 11.66 10.49
C THR A 226 -8.34 12.08 11.84
N ASN A 227 -9.22 12.38 12.79
CA ASN A 227 -8.82 12.64 14.18
C ASN A 227 -8.64 11.33 14.97
N ARG A 228 -8.28 11.44 16.26
CA ARG A 228 -8.12 10.28 17.15
C ARG A 228 -9.37 9.42 17.31
N TYR A 229 -10.55 9.98 17.06
CA TYR A 229 -11.84 9.28 17.12
C TYR A 229 -12.31 8.71 15.78
N GLY A 230 -11.61 9.00 14.69
CA GLY A 230 -11.95 8.57 13.34
C GLY A 230 -12.87 9.52 12.57
N PHE A 231 -13.19 10.70 13.07
CA PHE A 231 -13.94 11.73 12.32
C PHE A 231 -13.01 12.48 11.37
N ILE A 232 -13.54 12.82 10.20
CA ILE A 232 -12.77 13.55 9.18
C ILE A 232 -12.72 15.02 9.56
N GLU A 233 -11.51 15.57 9.60
CA GLU A 233 -11.21 16.97 9.86
C GLU A 233 -10.66 17.65 8.61
N THR A 234 -10.94 18.95 8.49
CA THR A 234 -10.41 19.79 7.42
C THR A 234 -9.69 21.01 8.02
N PRO A 235 -8.60 21.50 7.39
CA PRO A 235 -7.84 22.63 7.89
C PRO A 235 -8.49 23.95 7.54
N TYR A 236 -8.38 24.93 8.47
CA TYR A 236 -8.76 26.31 8.29
C TYR A 236 -7.70 27.24 8.84
N ARG A 237 -7.52 28.40 8.24
CA ARG A 237 -6.69 29.47 8.76
C ARG A 237 -7.50 30.34 9.74
N LYS A 238 -6.93 30.67 10.87
CA LYS A 238 -7.56 31.62 11.81
C LYS A 238 -7.52 33.04 11.24
N VAL A 239 -8.61 33.73 11.40
CA VAL A 239 -8.74 35.17 11.12
C VAL A 239 -8.96 35.90 12.43
N ILE A 240 -8.09 36.86 12.75
CA ILE A 240 -8.18 37.69 13.94
C ILE A 240 -8.29 39.15 13.50
N ASP A 241 -9.35 39.82 13.92
CA ASP A 241 -9.61 41.23 13.59
C ASP A 241 -9.50 41.56 12.08
N GLY A 242 -10.06 40.68 11.23
CA GLY A 242 -10.02 40.81 9.79
C GLY A 242 -8.67 40.55 9.13
N LYS A 243 -7.69 39.99 9.84
CA LYS A 243 -6.40 39.55 9.31
C LYS A 243 -6.27 38.04 9.33
N ALA A 244 -5.90 37.45 8.20
CA ALA A 244 -5.59 36.02 8.12
C ALA A 244 -4.23 35.76 8.77
N THR A 245 -4.17 34.79 9.70
CA THR A 245 -2.95 34.37 10.36
C THR A 245 -2.40 33.09 9.71
N ASP A 246 -1.17 32.74 10.01
CA ASP A 246 -0.57 31.45 9.55
C ASP A 246 -0.92 30.28 10.45
N GLU A 247 -1.72 30.52 11.51
CA GLU A 247 -2.19 29.46 12.40
C GLU A 247 -3.27 28.62 11.71
N ILE A 248 -3.02 27.33 11.58
CA ILE A 248 -3.93 26.36 10.94
C ILE A 248 -4.60 25.53 12.04
N VAL A 249 -5.92 25.47 11.99
CA VAL A 249 -6.74 24.66 12.89
C VAL A 249 -7.51 23.62 12.10
N TYR A 250 -7.47 22.39 12.56
CA TYR A 250 -8.26 21.30 11.99
C TYR A 250 -9.57 21.16 12.77
N LEU A 251 -10.68 21.21 12.06
CA LEU A 251 -12.02 21.13 12.65
C LEU A 251 -12.80 19.94 12.10
N SER A 252 -13.52 19.27 13.00
CA SER A 252 -14.51 18.28 12.63
C SER A 252 -15.79 18.94 12.07
N ALA A 253 -16.65 18.16 11.43
CA ALA A 253 -17.90 18.69 10.86
C ALA A 253 -18.85 19.29 11.91
N ILE A 254 -18.79 18.83 13.16
CA ILE A 254 -19.63 19.36 14.22
C ILE A 254 -19.11 20.73 14.68
N ASP A 255 -17.81 20.84 14.92
CA ASP A 255 -17.17 22.06 15.40
C ASP A 255 -17.24 23.18 14.37
N GLU A 256 -17.13 22.82 13.08
CA GLU A 256 -17.19 23.74 11.95
C GLU A 256 -18.50 24.54 11.90
N GLY A 257 -19.64 23.92 12.26
CA GLY A 257 -20.95 24.56 12.18
C GLY A 257 -21.10 25.83 13.04
N GLU A 258 -20.26 26.00 14.05
CA GLU A 258 -20.31 27.16 14.97
C GLU A 258 -19.55 28.38 14.43
N TYR A 259 -18.63 28.18 13.47
CA TYR A 259 -17.76 29.23 12.96
C TYR A 259 -18.28 29.86 11.66
N ARG A 260 -17.86 31.11 11.41
CA ARG A 260 -18.07 31.84 10.17
C ARG A 260 -16.79 31.72 9.35
N ILE A 261 -16.89 31.00 8.22
CA ILE A 261 -15.74 30.59 7.42
C ILE A 261 -15.79 31.27 6.06
N ALA A 262 -14.77 32.08 5.76
CA ALA A 262 -14.62 32.73 4.47
C ALA A 262 -14.00 31.78 3.42
N GLN A 263 -14.29 32.01 2.14
CA GLN A 263 -13.68 31.27 1.07
C GLN A 263 -12.21 31.66 0.85
N ALA A 264 -11.40 30.76 0.31
CA ALA A 264 -9.98 30.99 0.03
C ALA A 264 -9.73 32.00 -1.11
N THR A 265 -10.74 32.28 -1.93
CA THR A 265 -10.64 33.15 -3.12
C THR A 265 -10.84 34.64 -2.83
N ILE A 266 -11.05 35.02 -1.59
CA ILE A 266 -11.19 36.43 -1.21
C ILE A 266 -9.90 37.21 -1.41
N ASN A 267 -10.02 38.50 -1.73
CA ASN A 267 -8.88 39.38 -1.91
C ASN A 267 -8.25 39.72 -0.55
N LEU A 268 -6.96 39.45 -0.42
CA LEU A 268 -6.15 39.83 0.72
C LEU A 268 -5.19 40.95 0.30
N ASN A 269 -4.98 41.92 1.18
CA ASN A 269 -3.92 42.93 1.05
C ASN A 269 -2.54 42.30 1.35
N ASP A 270 -1.47 43.02 1.07
CA ASP A 270 -0.09 42.60 1.33
C ASP A 270 0.19 42.30 2.83
N ASP A 271 -0.58 42.90 3.73
CA ASP A 271 -0.53 42.67 5.18
C ASP A 271 -1.48 41.56 5.68
N TYR A 272 -2.00 40.73 4.75
CA TYR A 272 -2.97 39.64 4.99
C TYR A 272 -4.31 40.10 5.59
N SER A 273 -4.64 41.38 5.52
CA SER A 273 -5.97 41.87 5.86
C SER A 273 -6.95 41.64 4.71
N ILE A 274 -8.21 41.38 5.04
CA ILE A 274 -9.27 41.18 4.06
C ILE A 274 -9.58 42.55 3.39
N ALA A 275 -9.47 42.61 2.07
CA ALA A 275 -9.65 43.85 1.30
C ALA A 275 -11.13 44.25 1.16
N ASP A 276 -12.04 43.29 1.09
CA ASP A 276 -13.44 43.47 0.85
C ASP A 276 -14.23 43.69 2.13
N ASN A 277 -15.16 44.63 2.18
CA ASN A 277 -16.02 44.91 3.32
C ASN A 277 -17.06 43.79 3.56
N MET A 278 -17.55 43.18 2.48
CA MET A 278 -18.52 42.09 2.50
C MET A 278 -17.90 40.85 1.85
N VAL A 279 -17.87 39.74 2.56
CA VAL A 279 -17.19 38.52 2.14
C VAL A 279 -18.19 37.36 2.08
N PRO A 280 -18.14 36.52 1.04
CA PRO A 280 -18.93 35.29 0.99
C PRO A 280 -18.40 34.33 2.07
N CYS A 281 -19.26 34.01 3.02
CA CYS A 281 -18.95 33.12 4.14
C CYS A 281 -19.93 31.97 4.22
N ARG A 282 -19.47 30.88 4.82
CA ARG A 282 -20.26 29.72 5.16
C ARG A 282 -20.48 29.66 6.68
N HIS A 283 -21.75 29.54 7.08
CA HIS A 283 -22.15 29.42 8.47
C HIS A 283 -23.34 28.47 8.58
N LYS A 284 -23.29 27.48 9.45
CA LYS A 284 -24.35 26.46 9.63
C LYS A 284 -24.81 25.81 8.33
N ASN A 285 -23.85 25.49 7.44
CA ASN A 285 -24.07 24.90 6.10
C ASN A 285 -24.80 25.82 5.10
N GLU A 286 -24.99 27.10 5.40
CA GLU A 286 -25.55 28.08 4.49
C GLU A 286 -24.48 29.06 4.02
N PHE A 287 -24.59 29.51 2.76
CA PHE A 287 -23.73 30.55 2.19
C PHE A 287 -24.42 31.91 2.31
N SER A 288 -23.72 32.86 2.91
CA SER A 288 -24.21 34.24 3.08
C SER A 288 -23.07 35.24 2.97
N LEU A 289 -23.39 36.47 2.57
CA LEU A 289 -22.45 37.59 2.62
C LEU A 289 -22.41 38.14 4.03
N MET A 290 -21.22 38.23 4.60
CA MET A 290 -21.00 38.75 5.96
C MET A 290 -19.93 39.83 5.95
N PRO A 291 -19.95 40.77 6.92
CA PRO A 291 -18.90 41.76 7.12
C PRO A 291 -17.57 41.08 7.44
N SER A 292 -16.46 41.61 6.92
CA SER A 292 -15.11 41.08 7.14
C SER A 292 -14.70 40.97 8.61
N GLU A 293 -15.22 41.86 9.46
CA GLU A 293 -14.96 41.87 10.92
C GLU A 293 -15.54 40.64 11.64
N GLN A 294 -16.56 40.01 11.07
CA GLN A 294 -17.21 38.84 11.67
C GLN A 294 -16.61 37.50 11.24
N VAL A 295 -15.68 37.50 10.31
CA VAL A 295 -15.00 36.30 9.81
C VAL A 295 -14.05 35.76 10.89
N GLN A 296 -14.21 34.50 11.25
CA GLN A 296 -13.40 33.82 12.27
C GLN A 296 -12.35 32.89 11.66
N LEU A 297 -12.69 32.25 10.57
CA LEU A 297 -11.85 31.30 9.86
C LEU A 297 -11.89 31.55 8.35
N MET A 298 -10.86 31.07 7.67
CA MET A 298 -10.76 31.13 6.21
C MET A 298 -10.27 29.79 5.67
N ASP A 299 -10.76 29.37 4.52
CA ASP A 299 -10.25 28.19 3.83
C ASP A 299 -8.77 28.35 3.48
N VAL A 300 -8.01 27.26 3.53
CA VAL A 300 -6.57 27.28 3.25
C VAL A 300 -6.31 27.42 1.75
N SER A 301 -7.05 26.67 0.92
CA SER A 301 -6.88 26.64 -0.53
C SER A 301 -8.17 26.18 -1.23
N PRO A 302 -8.43 26.61 -2.46
CA PRO A 302 -9.52 26.07 -3.26
C PRO A 302 -9.44 24.56 -3.53
N ARG A 303 -8.23 23.99 -3.52
CA ARG A 303 -8.00 22.53 -3.66
C ARG A 303 -8.53 21.72 -2.49
N GLN A 304 -8.83 22.37 -1.39
CA GLN A 304 -9.37 21.73 -0.18
C GLN A 304 -10.67 20.95 -0.44
N VAL A 305 -11.48 21.39 -1.40
CA VAL A 305 -12.79 20.81 -1.68
C VAL A 305 -12.71 19.50 -2.46
N VAL A 306 -11.70 19.32 -3.30
CA VAL A 306 -11.59 18.22 -4.25
C VAL A 306 -10.56 17.18 -3.84
N SER A 307 -10.67 15.97 -4.39
CA SER A 307 -9.70 14.88 -4.22
C SER A 307 -8.41 15.14 -5.01
N VAL A 308 -7.42 14.30 -4.80
CA VAL A 308 -6.13 14.37 -5.51
C VAL A 308 -6.31 14.24 -7.03
N ALA A 309 -7.10 13.27 -7.49
CA ALA A 309 -7.34 13.10 -8.94
C ALA A 309 -8.05 14.30 -9.57
N ALA A 310 -9.08 14.82 -8.92
CA ALA A 310 -9.79 16.00 -9.40
C ALA A 310 -8.91 17.26 -9.35
N SER A 311 -8.01 17.38 -8.39
CA SER A 311 -7.10 18.54 -8.28
C SER A 311 -6.04 18.61 -9.39
N LEU A 312 -5.81 17.53 -10.12
CA LEU A 312 -4.91 17.46 -11.26
C LEU A 312 -5.54 17.98 -12.56
N ILE A 313 -6.84 18.18 -12.60
CA ILE A 313 -7.55 18.68 -13.79
C ILE A 313 -7.32 20.19 -13.90
N PRO A 314 -6.63 20.66 -14.96
CA PRO A 314 -6.48 22.10 -15.17
C PRO A 314 -7.82 22.74 -15.56
N PHE A 315 -8.08 23.96 -15.10
CA PHE A 315 -9.33 24.69 -15.33
C PHE A 315 -10.59 23.91 -14.91
N LEU A 316 -10.51 23.18 -13.80
CA LEU A 316 -11.63 22.39 -13.28
C LEU A 316 -12.91 23.23 -13.07
N GLU A 317 -12.76 24.48 -12.67
CA GLU A 317 -13.86 25.42 -12.43
C GLU A 317 -14.69 25.75 -13.68
N HIS A 318 -14.16 25.49 -14.87
CA HIS A 318 -14.85 25.69 -16.16
C HIS A 318 -15.55 24.41 -16.67
N ASP A 319 -15.33 23.29 -16.03
CA ASP A 319 -15.89 22.01 -16.44
C ASP A 319 -17.20 21.69 -15.71
N ASP A 320 -18.11 21.03 -16.40
CA ASP A 320 -19.28 20.43 -15.76
C ASP A 320 -18.88 19.28 -14.84
N ALA A 321 -19.58 19.16 -13.72
CA ALA A 321 -19.27 18.14 -12.69
C ALA A 321 -19.32 16.71 -13.26
N ASN A 322 -20.24 16.41 -14.19
CA ASN A 322 -20.36 15.09 -14.81
C ASN A 322 -19.11 14.75 -15.64
N ARG A 323 -18.59 15.72 -16.39
CA ARG A 323 -17.38 15.53 -17.21
C ARG A 323 -16.11 15.50 -16.38
N ALA A 324 -16.04 16.28 -15.32
CA ALA A 324 -14.95 16.23 -14.34
C ALA A 324 -14.88 14.85 -13.63
N LEU A 325 -16.03 14.26 -13.29
CA LEU A 325 -16.12 12.91 -12.74
C LEU A 325 -15.55 11.86 -13.71
N MET A 326 -15.98 11.90 -14.97
CA MET A 326 -15.46 11.01 -16.01
C MET A 326 -13.96 11.20 -16.20
N GLY A 327 -13.48 12.43 -16.29
CA GLY A 327 -12.06 12.76 -16.45
C GLY A 327 -11.19 12.31 -15.30
N SER A 328 -11.62 12.53 -14.06
CA SER A 328 -10.88 12.07 -12.86
C SER A 328 -10.79 10.55 -12.81
N ASN A 329 -11.85 9.84 -13.17
CA ASN A 329 -11.84 8.37 -13.24
C ASN A 329 -10.92 7.86 -14.36
N MET A 330 -10.92 8.50 -15.53
CA MET A 330 -10.06 8.10 -16.65
C MET A 330 -8.57 8.37 -16.38
N GLN A 331 -8.20 9.42 -15.67
CA GLN A 331 -6.81 9.65 -15.26
C GLN A 331 -6.22 8.47 -14.47
N ARG A 332 -7.02 7.81 -13.65
CA ARG A 332 -6.59 6.63 -12.87
C ARG A 332 -6.35 5.39 -13.74
N GLN A 333 -6.90 5.34 -14.94
CA GLN A 333 -6.79 4.20 -15.87
C GLN A 333 -5.64 4.36 -16.87
N ALA A 334 -4.92 5.48 -16.84
CA ALA A 334 -3.83 5.74 -17.77
C ALA A 334 -2.71 4.71 -17.62
N VAL A 335 -2.30 4.11 -18.74
CA VAL A 335 -1.21 3.12 -18.80
C VAL A 335 0.12 3.85 -19.03
N PRO A 336 1.21 3.48 -18.34
CA PRO A 336 2.53 4.06 -18.58
C PRO A 336 2.98 3.82 -20.02
N THR A 337 3.39 4.88 -20.69
CA THR A 337 3.97 4.83 -22.04
C THR A 337 5.48 4.61 -21.99
N LEU A 338 6.10 4.26 -23.12
CA LEU A 338 7.55 4.10 -23.23
C LEU A 338 8.29 5.36 -22.79
N ARG A 339 7.79 6.52 -23.21
CA ARG A 339 8.28 7.83 -22.81
C ARG A 339 7.12 8.62 -22.24
N ALA A 340 7.31 9.16 -21.06
CA ALA A 340 6.35 10.04 -20.44
C ALA A 340 6.77 11.49 -20.68
N ASP A 341 5.83 12.35 -21.06
CA ASP A 341 6.04 13.78 -21.19
C ASP A 341 5.29 14.49 -20.05
N LYS A 342 5.98 15.35 -19.32
CA LYS A 342 5.30 16.19 -18.33
C LYS A 342 4.30 17.11 -19.01
N PRO A 343 3.14 17.38 -18.40
CA PRO A 343 2.14 18.25 -19.00
C PRO A 343 2.67 19.69 -19.13
N LEU A 344 2.35 20.35 -20.24
CA LEU A 344 2.69 21.77 -20.46
C LEU A 344 1.85 22.70 -19.58
N VAL A 345 0.60 22.31 -19.30
CA VAL A 345 -0.30 23.00 -18.39
C VAL A 345 -0.63 22.08 -17.25
N GLY A 346 -0.33 22.50 -16.04
CA GLY A 346 -0.53 21.71 -14.83
C GLY A 346 -1.07 22.55 -13.68
N THR A 347 -1.39 21.88 -12.57
CA THR A 347 -1.98 22.49 -11.38
C THR A 347 -0.98 22.64 -10.24
N GLY A 348 0.24 22.10 -10.37
CA GLY A 348 1.27 22.06 -9.33
C GLY A 348 1.13 20.90 -8.36
N MET A 349 0.09 20.07 -8.47
CA MET A 349 -0.06 18.84 -7.67
C MET A 349 0.74 17.65 -8.23
N GLU A 350 1.19 17.71 -9.45
CA GLU A 350 1.88 16.61 -10.15
C GLU A 350 3.14 16.19 -9.40
N ARG A 351 3.94 17.14 -8.93
CA ARG A 351 5.16 16.86 -8.18
C ARG A 351 4.88 16.17 -6.86
N VAL A 352 3.90 16.66 -6.12
CA VAL A 352 3.53 16.11 -4.81
C VAL A 352 2.98 14.69 -4.96
N VAL A 353 2.11 14.46 -5.94
CA VAL A 353 1.55 13.12 -6.21
C VAL A 353 2.65 12.14 -6.58
N ALA A 354 3.57 12.53 -7.45
CA ALA A 354 4.68 11.67 -7.87
C ALA A 354 5.60 11.29 -6.68
N GLN A 355 5.92 12.23 -5.81
CA GLN A 355 6.74 11.97 -4.63
C GLN A 355 6.03 11.09 -3.60
N ASP A 356 4.77 11.39 -3.30
CA ASP A 356 4.01 10.68 -2.27
C ASP A 356 3.59 9.26 -2.68
N SER A 357 3.52 8.98 -3.98
CA SER A 357 3.23 7.64 -4.49
C SER A 357 4.33 6.61 -4.20
N GLY A 358 5.56 7.07 -3.98
CA GLY A 358 6.70 6.19 -3.70
C GLY A 358 7.24 5.42 -4.90
N VAL A 359 6.79 5.72 -6.13
CA VAL A 359 7.30 5.08 -7.36
C VAL A 359 8.64 5.64 -7.82
N MET A 360 9.00 6.82 -7.35
CA MET A 360 10.28 7.47 -7.62
C MET A 360 11.27 7.19 -6.49
N VAL A 361 12.55 7.24 -6.82
CA VAL A 361 13.64 7.17 -5.85
C VAL A 361 14.05 8.58 -5.47
N SER A 362 14.00 8.90 -4.19
CA SER A 362 14.44 10.18 -3.63
C SER A 362 15.64 10.00 -2.68
N ALA A 363 16.47 11.01 -2.59
CA ALA A 363 17.64 11.02 -1.72
C ALA A 363 17.21 11.01 -0.23
N LYS A 364 17.72 10.05 0.54
CA LYS A 364 17.50 9.97 1.99
C LYS A 364 18.34 11.01 2.73
N ARG A 365 19.54 11.25 2.25
CA ARG A 365 20.51 12.22 2.78
C ARG A 365 21.15 13.00 1.63
N GLY A 366 21.61 14.20 1.90
CA GLY A 366 22.31 15.02 0.92
C GLY A 366 23.73 14.50 0.65
N GLY A 367 24.23 14.77 -0.55
CA GLY A 367 25.56 14.35 -0.92
C GLY A 367 25.90 14.60 -2.38
N GLU A 368 27.00 14.02 -2.83
CA GLU A 368 27.45 14.02 -4.21
C GLU A 368 27.22 12.65 -4.84
N VAL A 369 26.72 12.64 -6.07
CA VAL A 369 26.52 11.41 -6.83
C VAL A 369 27.88 10.88 -7.30
N ASP A 370 28.29 9.72 -6.77
CA ASP A 370 29.57 9.09 -7.08
C ASP A 370 29.51 8.30 -8.39
N SER A 371 28.51 7.42 -8.52
CA SER A 371 28.31 6.61 -9.72
C SER A 371 26.85 6.38 -10.01
N VAL A 372 26.53 6.23 -11.28
CA VAL A 372 25.18 5.94 -11.78
C VAL A 372 25.27 4.90 -12.85
N ASP A 373 24.49 3.85 -12.71
CA ASP A 373 24.23 2.89 -13.79
C ASP A 373 22.71 2.62 -13.92
N ALA A 374 22.32 1.76 -14.84
CA ALA A 374 20.92 1.48 -15.08
C ALA A 374 20.20 0.81 -13.90
N SER A 375 20.93 0.15 -13.01
CA SER A 375 20.38 -0.63 -11.89
C SER A 375 20.65 -0.02 -10.53
N ARG A 376 21.57 0.93 -10.43
CA ARG A 376 22.07 1.44 -9.14
C ARG A 376 22.53 2.88 -9.22
N ILE A 377 22.26 3.64 -8.17
CA ILE A 377 22.79 4.98 -7.93
C ILE A 377 23.54 4.95 -6.61
N VAL A 378 24.76 5.43 -6.60
CA VAL A 378 25.61 5.54 -5.41
C VAL A 378 25.83 7.00 -5.09
N ILE A 379 25.48 7.41 -3.89
CA ILE A 379 25.66 8.78 -3.39
C ILE A 379 26.65 8.76 -2.23
N ARG A 380 27.66 9.59 -2.32
CA ARG A 380 28.56 9.90 -1.19
C ARG A 380 27.90 10.97 -0.34
N VAL A 381 27.49 10.61 0.85
CA VAL A 381 26.77 11.48 1.78
C VAL A 381 27.70 12.56 2.31
N ASN A 382 27.17 13.76 2.56
CA ASN A 382 27.90 14.85 3.21
C ASN A 382 28.30 14.46 4.62
N ASP A 383 29.50 14.86 5.02
CA ASP A 383 30.06 14.54 6.35
C ASP A 383 29.19 15.10 7.49
N ASP A 384 28.47 16.22 7.26
CA ASP A 384 27.55 16.86 8.23
C ASP A 384 26.26 16.07 8.47
N GLU A 385 25.84 15.23 7.52
CA GLU A 385 24.64 14.41 7.60
C GLU A 385 24.92 12.94 7.94
N THR A 386 26.15 12.61 8.28
CA THR A 386 26.57 11.24 8.62
C THR A 386 26.84 11.17 10.12
N GLU A 387 26.13 10.27 10.82
CA GLU A 387 26.40 9.99 12.23
C GLU A 387 27.62 9.07 12.39
N ASP A 388 28.25 9.11 13.58
CA ASP A 388 29.33 8.20 13.93
C ASP A 388 28.82 6.75 13.85
N ASN A 389 29.49 5.89 13.12
CA ASN A 389 29.16 4.50 12.80
C ASN A 389 28.13 4.27 11.67
N GLU A 390 27.61 5.30 11.01
CA GLU A 390 26.83 5.13 9.79
C GLU A 390 27.69 5.02 8.54
N SER A 391 27.15 4.38 7.50
CA SER A 391 27.77 4.37 6.17
C SER A 391 27.79 5.78 5.57
N GLY A 392 28.91 6.20 5.05
CA GLY A 392 29.04 7.46 4.29
C GLY A 392 28.57 7.37 2.86
N VAL A 393 28.06 6.22 2.45
CA VAL A 393 27.55 5.99 1.11
C VAL A 393 26.15 5.45 1.19
N ASP A 394 25.23 6.04 0.43
CA ASP A 394 23.90 5.54 0.19
C ASP A 394 23.83 4.86 -1.18
N ILE A 395 23.40 3.61 -1.20
CA ILE A 395 23.21 2.81 -2.41
C ILE A 395 21.71 2.66 -2.69
N TYR A 396 21.28 3.13 -3.87
CA TYR A 396 19.89 3.03 -4.32
C TYR A 396 19.80 2.04 -5.45
N ASN A 397 19.14 0.91 -5.21
CA ASN A 397 18.87 -0.08 -6.23
C ASN A 397 17.58 0.28 -6.97
N LEU A 398 17.63 0.33 -8.29
CA LEU A 398 16.50 0.67 -9.15
C LEU A 398 15.72 -0.57 -9.55
N ILE A 399 14.40 -0.45 -9.56
CA ILE A 399 13.50 -1.50 -10.05
C ILE A 399 13.49 -1.44 -11.57
N LYS A 400 13.83 -2.56 -12.21
CA LYS A 400 13.90 -2.68 -13.66
C LYS A 400 12.85 -3.66 -14.16
N TYR A 401 11.95 -3.21 -15.03
CA TYR A 401 10.98 -4.03 -15.75
C TYR A 401 10.20 -5.03 -14.89
N ALA A 402 9.75 -4.58 -13.73
CA ALA A 402 8.90 -5.39 -12.86
C ALA A 402 7.43 -5.33 -13.33
N ARG A 403 6.70 -6.41 -13.07
CA ARG A 403 5.27 -6.49 -13.38
C ARG A 403 4.45 -5.80 -12.29
N SER A 404 3.52 -4.93 -12.67
CA SER A 404 2.50 -4.39 -11.77
C SER A 404 1.30 -5.34 -11.64
N ASN A 405 0.38 -5.05 -10.72
CA ASN A 405 -0.85 -5.84 -10.55
C ASN A 405 -1.74 -5.87 -11.80
N GLN A 406 -1.69 -4.83 -12.63
CA GLN A 406 -2.43 -4.73 -13.89
C GLN A 406 -1.60 -5.14 -15.12
N SER A 407 -0.52 -5.88 -14.91
CA SER A 407 0.38 -6.33 -15.98
C SER A 407 1.09 -5.20 -16.74
N THR A 408 1.15 -4.00 -16.19
CA THR A 408 1.94 -2.90 -16.72
C THR A 408 3.39 -3.01 -16.25
N THR A 409 4.31 -2.30 -16.90
CA THR A 409 5.72 -2.32 -16.53
C THR A 409 6.05 -1.26 -15.48
N ILE A 410 6.85 -1.64 -14.50
CA ILE A 410 7.47 -0.74 -13.53
C ILE A 410 8.96 -0.70 -13.86
N ASN A 411 9.44 0.45 -14.31
CA ASN A 411 10.84 0.66 -14.67
C ASN A 411 11.29 2.01 -14.15
N GLN A 412 12.34 2.02 -13.33
CA GLN A 412 12.94 3.24 -12.79
C GLN A 412 14.15 3.64 -13.62
N ARG A 413 14.22 4.92 -14.00
CA ARG A 413 15.32 5.49 -14.80
C ARG A 413 16.00 6.59 -14.03
N PRO A 414 17.33 6.59 -13.89
CA PRO A 414 18.06 7.64 -13.21
C PRO A 414 17.99 8.95 -14.02
N ILE A 415 17.84 10.07 -13.32
CA ILE A 415 17.84 11.43 -13.88
C ILE A 415 19.11 12.20 -13.50
N VAL A 416 19.82 11.75 -12.47
CA VAL A 416 21.06 12.37 -12.01
C VAL A 416 22.28 11.85 -12.78
N LYS A 417 23.34 12.64 -12.82
CA LYS A 417 24.62 12.28 -13.42
C LYS A 417 25.69 12.20 -12.35
N PRO A 418 26.77 11.44 -12.59
CA PRO A 418 27.93 11.45 -11.69
C PRO A 418 28.48 12.87 -11.52
N GLY A 419 28.73 13.27 -10.26
CA GLY A 419 29.19 14.59 -9.89
C GLY A 419 28.11 15.62 -9.55
N ASP A 420 26.80 15.26 -9.70
CA ASP A 420 25.72 16.13 -9.29
C ASP A 420 25.63 16.19 -7.75
N ILE A 421 25.36 17.38 -7.23
CA ILE A 421 25.09 17.59 -5.80
C ILE A 421 23.60 17.49 -5.56
N VAL A 422 23.20 16.65 -4.63
CA VAL A 422 21.81 16.42 -4.27
C VAL A 422 21.55 16.74 -2.81
N ALA A 423 20.40 17.30 -2.52
CA ALA A 423 19.90 17.52 -1.16
C ALA A 423 18.95 16.40 -0.73
N LYS A 424 18.72 16.29 0.57
CA LYS A 424 17.72 15.36 1.10
C LYS A 424 16.33 15.63 0.48
N GLY A 425 15.71 14.60 -0.04
CA GLY A 425 14.39 14.67 -0.69
C GLY A 425 14.42 14.94 -2.20
N ASP A 426 15.59 15.22 -2.80
CA ASP A 426 15.71 15.38 -4.24
C ASP A 426 15.42 14.05 -4.98
N VAL A 427 14.78 14.15 -6.13
CA VAL A 427 14.47 12.98 -6.95
C VAL A 427 15.71 12.50 -7.69
N LEU A 428 16.04 11.23 -7.52
CA LEU A 428 17.20 10.57 -8.15
C LEU A 428 16.84 9.80 -9.40
N ALA A 429 15.68 9.16 -9.41
CA ALA A 429 15.22 8.35 -10.52
C ALA A 429 13.70 8.49 -10.71
N ASP A 430 13.29 8.59 -11.98
CA ASP A 430 11.90 8.59 -12.38
C ASP A 430 11.34 7.16 -12.41
N GLY A 431 10.10 7.01 -11.94
CA GLY A 431 9.33 5.77 -12.04
C GLY A 431 8.43 5.72 -13.29
N PRO A 432 7.47 4.79 -13.32
CA PRO A 432 6.47 4.75 -14.38
C PRO A 432 5.59 6.00 -14.36
N SER A 433 5.21 6.49 -15.53
CA SER A 433 4.38 7.70 -15.70
C SER A 433 4.89 8.93 -14.95
N THR A 434 6.20 9.10 -14.85
CA THR A 434 6.84 10.27 -14.27
C THR A 434 7.91 10.83 -15.21
N ASP A 435 8.07 12.14 -15.22
CA ASP A 435 9.10 12.85 -16.00
C ASP A 435 9.70 13.95 -15.14
N LYS A 436 11.03 13.90 -14.91
CA LYS A 436 11.80 14.85 -14.09
C LYS A 436 11.17 15.14 -12.73
N GLY A 437 10.66 14.12 -12.08
CA GLY A 437 10.03 14.21 -10.76
C GLY A 437 8.59 14.69 -10.75
N GLU A 438 7.96 14.90 -11.90
CA GLU A 438 6.56 15.28 -12.03
C GLU A 438 5.73 14.16 -12.64
N LEU A 439 4.45 14.08 -12.27
CA LEU A 439 3.52 13.11 -12.83
C LEU A 439 3.28 13.41 -14.31
N ALA A 440 3.49 12.41 -15.15
CA ALA A 440 3.30 12.47 -16.59
C ALA A 440 2.47 11.26 -17.06
N LEU A 441 1.15 11.40 -17.12
CA LEU A 441 0.22 10.30 -17.43
C LEU A 441 0.14 9.94 -18.91
N GLY A 442 0.76 10.70 -19.79
CA GLY A 442 0.69 10.47 -21.23
C GLY A 442 1.67 11.32 -22.00
N GLN A 443 1.23 11.77 -23.16
CA GLN A 443 2.02 12.54 -24.12
C GLN A 443 1.33 13.86 -24.45
N ASN A 444 2.11 14.92 -24.70
CA ASN A 444 1.60 16.17 -25.22
C ASN A 444 1.35 16.06 -26.73
N MET A 445 0.12 16.34 -27.17
CA MET A 445 -0.30 16.17 -28.55
C MET A 445 -0.93 17.45 -29.08
N LEU A 446 -0.74 17.72 -30.37
CA LEU A 446 -1.48 18.76 -31.06
C LEU A 446 -2.88 18.24 -31.40
N VAL A 447 -3.91 18.92 -30.90
CA VAL A 447 -5.33 18.50 -31.02
C VAL A 447 -6.11 19.55 -31.81
N ALA A 448 -6.96 19.10 -32.74
CA ALA A 448 -7.94 19.93 -33.40
C ALA A 448 -9.35 19.54 -32.94
N PHE A 449 -10.11 20.52 -32.45
CA PHE A 449 -11.51 20.34 -32.02
C PHE A 449 -12.44 20.71 -33.20
N MET A 450 -12.78 19.71 -34.00
CA MET A 450 -13.65 19.90 -35.15
C MET A 450 -14.33 18.59 -35.55
N PRO A 451 -15.54 18.60 -36.12
CA PRO A 451 -16.13 17.43 -36.77
C PRO A 451 -15.36 17.11 -38.06
N TRP A 452 -15.12 15.83 -38.31
CA TRP A 452 -14.38 15.39 -39.50
C TRP A 452 -15.07 14.21 -40.21
N ASN A 453 -15.84 14.47 -41.25
CA ASN A 453 -16.53 13.47 -42.09
C ASN A 453 -17.31 12.37 -41.31
N GLY A 454 -17.75 12.66 -40.09
CA GLY A 454 -18.46 11.70 -39.24
C GLY A 454 -17.59 10.62 -38.58
N TYR A 455 -16.26 10.57 -38.83
CA TYR A 455 -15.39 9.59 -38.26
C TYR A 455 -15.05 9.81 -36.78
N ASN A 456 -15.33 11.00 -36.26
CA ASN A 456 -15.20 11.35 -34.85
C ASN A 456 -16.57 11.54 -34.15
N PHE A 457 -17.60 10.81 -34.63
CA PHE A 457 -18.94 10.81 -34.03
C PHE A 457 -18.92 10.24 -32.61
N GLU A 458 -19.66 10.90 -31.70
CA GLU A 458 -19.70 10.62 -30.28
C GLU A 458 -18.29 10.70 -29.63
N ASP A 459 -17.82 9.67 -28.97
CA ASP A 459 -16.52 9.63 -28.27
C ASP A 459 -15.38 9.10 -29.16
N SER A 460 -15.61 8.98 -30.47
CA SER A 460 -14.59 8.51 -31.41
C SER A 460 -13.49 9.57 -31.59
N ILE A 461 -12.24 9.12 -31.63
CA ILE A 461 -11.06 9.96 -31.81
C ILE A 461 -10.32 9.50 -33.06
N LEU A 462 -9.95 10.45 -33.92
CA LEU A 462 -9.05 10.21 -35.05
C LEU A 462 -7.61 10.48 -34.60
N LEU A 463 -6.73 9.57 -34.94
CA LEU A 463 -5.30 9.69 -34.67
C LEU A 463 -4.54 9.85 -35.99
N SER A 464 -3.47 10.64 -35.98
CA SER A 464 -2.52 10.71 -37.08
C SER A 464 -1.66 9.42 -37.10
N GLU A 465 -1.29 8.96 -38.28
CA GLU A 465 -0.35 7.83 -38.47
C GLU A 465 1.00 8.08 -37.80
N ARG A 466 1.41 9.32 -37.72
CA ARG A 466 2.61 9.78 -37.02
C ARG A 466 2.66 9.36 -35.53
N VAL A 467 1.50 9.22 -34.84
CA VAL A 467 1.43 8.73 -33.47
C VAL A 467 2.00 7.32 -33.35
N VAL A 468 1.74 6.46 -34.36
CA VAL A 468 2.25 5.10 -34.42
C VAL A 468 3.72 5.09 -34.83
N GLU A 469 4.11 5.90 -35.82
CA GLU A 469 5.50 5.98 -36.29
C GLU A 469 6.48 6.47 -35.21
N GLU A 470 6.04 7.40 -34.35
CA GLU A 470 6.85 7.96 -33.27
C GLU A 470 6.73 7.20 -31.95
N ASP A 471 6.00 6.09 -31.90
CA ASP A 471 5.74 5.29 -30.67
C ASP A 471 5.20 6.14 -29.49
N ARG A 472 4.32 7.08 -29.78
CA ARG A 472 3.83 8.03 -28.76
C ARG A 472 3.03 7.37 -27.65
N PHE A 473 2.13 6.45 -27.99
CA PHE A 473 1.28 5.73 -27.03
C PHE A 473 1.66 4.24 -26.90
N THR A 474 2.83 3.86 -27.34
CA THR A 474 3.32 2.49 -27.23
C THR A 474 3.59 2.16 -25.75
N THR A 475 3.08 1.04 -25.30
CA THR A 475 3.18 0.56 -23.92
C THR A 475 3.79 -0.83 -23.86
N ILE A 476 4.42 -1.16 -22.74
CA ILE A 476 4.95 -2.48 -22.45
C ILE A 476 4.06 -3.15 -21.40
N HIS A 477 3.55 -4.33 -21.73
CA HIS A 477 2.81 -5.18 -20.81
C HIS A 477 3.62 -6.42 -20.46
N ILE A 478 3.64 -6.77 -19.17
CA ILE A 478 4.31 -7.95 -18.67
C ILE A 478 3.24 -8.91 -18.14
N GLN A 479 3.07 -10.05 -18.85
CA GLN A 479 2.14 -11.09 -18.46
C GLN A 479 2.86 -12.18 -17.68
N GLU A 480 2.17 -12.81 -16.76
CA GLU A 480 2.64 -13.96 -16.00
C GLU A 480 1.74 -15.16 -16.32
N LEU A 481 2.35 -16.21 -16.85
CA LEU A 481 1.68 -17.47 -17.12
C LEU A 481 2.27 -18.55 -16.22
N ASN A 482 1.41 -19.38 -15.64
CA ASN A 482 1.83 -20.42 -14.73
C ASN A 482 1.39 -21.81 -15.21
N CYS A 483 2.21 -22.80 -14.90
CA CYS A 483 1.92 -24.19 -15.16
C CYS A 483 2.14 -24.99 -13.88
N LEU A 484 1.14 -25.77 -13.50
CA LEU A 484 1.17 -26.61 -12.31
C LEU A 484 1.24 -28.08 -12.73
N ALA A 485 2.20 -28.83 -12.20
CA ALA A 485 2.22 -30.28 -12.30
C ALA A 485 1.59 -30.87 -11.03
N ARG A 486 0.48 -31.59 -11.20
CA ARG A 486 -0.33 -32.15 -10.10
C ARG A 486 -0.25 -33.68 -10.08
N ASP A 487 -0.49 -34.24 -8.90
CA ASP A 487 -0.70 -35.66 -8.75
C ASP A 487 -2.16 -35.98 -9.16
N THR A 488 -2.31 -36.88 -10.14
CA THR A 488 -3.61 -37.37 -10.54
C THR A 488 -3.81 -38.81 -10.09
N LYS A 489 -5.04 -39.29 -10.08
CA LYS A 489 -5.36 -40.69 -9.71
C LYS A 489 -4.72 -41.74 -10.64
N LEU A 490 -4.31 -41.33 -11.85
CA LEU A 490 -3.72 -42.17 -12.87
C LEU A 490 -2.18 -42.09 -12.91
N GLY A 491 -1.60 -41.20 -12.10
CA GLY A 491 -0.18 -40.94 -12.04
C GLY A 491 0.11 -39.45 -11.88
N THR A 492 1.37 -39.11 -11.71
CA THR A 492 1.80 -37.70 -11.64
C THR A 492 1.91 -37.09 -13.03
N GLU A 493 1.49 -35.82 -13.14
CA GLU A 493 1.79 -35.03 -14.33
C GLU A 493 3.30 -34.76 -14.40
N GLU A 494 3.88 -34.88 -15.56
CA GLU A 494 5.32 -34.68 -15.77
C GLU A 494 5.57 -33.53 -16.74
N VAL A 495 6.56 -32.69 -16.38
CA VAL A 495 7.07 -31.66 -17.27
C VAL A 495 8.26 -32.21 -18.05
N THR A 496 8.13 -32.30 -19.35
CA THR A 496 9.12 -32.87 -20.24
C THR A 496 9.07 -32.21 -21.62
N GLY A 497 10.20 -32.26 -22.35
CA GLY A 497 10.28 -31.86 -23.76
C GLY A 497 9.77 -32.94 -24.73
N ASP A 498 9.56 -34.18 -24.26
CA ASP A 498 9.04 -35.27 -25.05
C ASP A 498 7.51 -35.27 -25.06
N ILE A 499 6.93 -34.52 -25.99
CA ILE A 499 5.50 -34.29 -26.10
C ILE A 499 4.97 -35.05 -27.29
N PRO A 500 3.93 -35.90 -27.18
CA PRO A 500 3.39 -36.66 -28.30
C PRO A 500 2.70 -35.73 -29.32
N ASN A 501 2.85 -36.08 -30.60
CA ASN A 501 2.19 -35.41 -31.74
C ASN A 501 2.58 -33.93 -31.95
N VAL A 502 3.78 -33.53 -31.55
CA VAL A 502 4.33 -32.20 -31.75
C VAL A 502 5.55 -32.27 -32.67
N SER A 503 5.65 -31.34 -33.61
CA SER A 503 6.79 -31.27 -34.54
C SER A 503 8.07 -30.81 -33.83
N GLU A 504 9.25 -31.27 -34.31
CA GLU A 504 10.54 -30.85 -33.78
C GLU A 504 10.74 -29.30 -33.85
N SER A 505 10.18 -28.68 -34.89
CA SER A 505 10.23 -27.21 -35.02
C SER A 505 9.49 -26.47 -33.91
N ALA A 506 8.40 -27.05 -33.39
CA ALA A 506 7.67 -26.48 -32.26
C ALA A 506 8.39 -26.69 -30.91
N LEU A 507 9.26 -27.72 -30.85
CA LEU A 507 10.07 -28.01 -29.64
C LEU A 507 11.42 -27.30 -29.66
N ALA A 508 11.81 -26.64 -30.73
CA ALA A 508 13.14 -26.02 -30.90
C ALA A 508 13.41 -24.89 -29.86
N LYS A 509 12.37 -24.28 -29.30
CA LYS A 509 12.47 -23.22 -28.29
C LYS A 509 12.49 -23.76 -26.86
N LEU A 510 12.29 -25.05 -26.67
CA LEU A 510 12.30 -25.70 -25.35
C LEU A 510 13.68 -26.28 -25.05
N ASP A 511 14.04 -26.29 -23.79
CA ASP A 511 15.22 -27.01 -23.31
C ASP A 511 14.92 -28.51 -23.08
N GLU A 512 15.92 -29.26 -22.61
CA GLU A 512 15.76 -30.68 -22.31
C GLU A 512 14.70 -30.98 -21.25
N SER A 513 14.44 -30.03 -20.34
CA SER A 513 13.41 -30.12 -19.29
C SER A 513 12.02 -29.76 -19.81
N GLY A 514 11.87 -29.36 -21.08
CA GLY A 514 10.59 -28.96 -21.65
C GLY A 514 10.17 -27.54 -21.33
N ILE A 515 11.06 -26.67 -20.87
CA ILE A 515 10.81 -25.29 -20.53
C ILE A 515 11.44 -24.38 -21.57
N VAL A 516 10.73 -23.33 -21.99
CA VAL A 516 11.25 -22.31 -22.90
C VAL A 516 12.46 -21.59 -22.29
N TYR A 517 13.47 -21.30 -23.11
CA TYR A 517 14.63 -20.55 -22.62
C TYR A 517 14.37 -19.04 -22.58
N VAL A 518 15.06 -18.35 -21.66
CA VAL A 518 14.99 -16.89 -21.53
C VAL A 518 15.54 -16.23 -22.80
N GLY A 519 14.83 -15.19 -23.29
CA GLY A 519 15.18 -14.49 -24.54
C GLY A 519 14.54 -15.07 -25.80
N ALA A 520 13.74 -16.15 -25.70
CA ALA A 520 13.03 -16.71 -26.84
C ALA A 520 11.87 -15.80 -27.26
N GLU A 521 11.78 -15.53 -28.56
CA GLU A 521 10.62 -14.88 -29.16
C GLU A 521 9.51 -15.90 -29.35
N VAL A 522 8.32 -15.60 -28.87
CA VAL A 522 7.18 -16.49 -28.89
C VAL A 522 6.00 -15.90 -29.64
N LYS A 523 5.21 -16.77 -30.25
CA LYS A 523 4.02 -16.46 -31.06
C LYS A 523 2.81 -17.16 -30.42
N PRO A 524 1.57 -16.75 -30.74
CA PRO A 524 0.38 -17.48 -30.32
C PRO A 524 0.46 -18.97 -30.74
N GLY A 525 0.17 -19.85 -29.78
CA GLY A 525 0.21 -21.29 -30.00
C GLY A 525 1.55 -21.97 -29.73
N ASP A 526 2.65 -21.23 -29.58
CA ASP A 526 3.96 -21.81 -29.19
C ASP A 526 3.88 -22.42 -27.78
N ILE A 527 4.63 -23.49 -27.56
CA ILE A 527 4.70 -24.18 -26.28
C ILE A 527 5.68 -23.44 -25.37
N LEU A 528 5.23 -23.07 -24.19
CA LEU A 528 6.06 -22.45 -23.16
C LEU A 528 6.60 -23.47 -22.17
N VAL A 529 5.75 -24.38 -21.72
CA VAL A 529 6.12 -25.48 -20.83
C VAL A 529 5.48 -26.76 -21.37
N GLY A 530 6.31 -27.73 -21.70
CA GLY A 530 5.84 -29.04 -22.11
C GLY A 530 5.39 -29.87 -20.94
N LYS A 531 4.13 -30.22 -20.87
CA LYS A 531 3.53 -31.03 -19.81
C LYS A 531 2.72 -32.16 -20.40
N VAL A 532 2.87 -33.35 -19.86
CA VAL A 532 2.10 -34.54 -20.23
C VAL A 532 1.33 -35.08 -19.04
N THR A 533 0.10 -35.48 -19.29
CA THR A 533 -0.80 -36.03 -18.26
C THR A 533 -1.07 -37.49 -18.60
N PRO A 534 -0.95 -38.46 -17.65
CA PRO A 534 -1.30 -39.85 -17.87
C PRO A 534 -2.74 -40.05 -18.32
N LYS A 535 -2.99 -40.86 -19.32
CA LYS A 535 -4.32 -41.22 -19.81
C LYS A 535 -4.80 -42.52 -19.16
N GLY A 536 -6.08 -42.58 -18.78
CA GLY A 536 -6.76 -43.83 -18.45
C GLY A 536 -7.23 -44.55 -19.72
N GLU A 537 -7.36 -45.87 -19.68
CA GLU A 537 -7.82 -46.70 -20.81
C GLU A 537 -9.18 -46.25 -21.41
N THR A 538 -10.02 -45.59 -20.65
CA THR A 538 -11.31 -45.09 -21.11
C THR A 538 -11.23 -43.79 -21.92
N GLN A 539 -10.10 -43.11 -21.93
CA GLN A 539 -9.91 -41.82 -22.61
C GLN A 539 -9.19 -41.94 -23.98
N LEU A 540 -8.86 -43.15 -24.39
CA LEU A 540 -8.25 -43.38 -25.69
C LEU A 540 -9.28 -43.21 -26.82
N THR A 541 -8.93 -42.45 -27.86
CA THR A 541 -9.76 -42.34 -29.05
C THR A 541 -9.84 -43.70 -29.76
N PRO A 542 -10.91 -43.98 -30.56
CA PRO A 542 -11.00 -45.23 -31.31
C PRO A 542 -9.77 -45.49 -32.21
N GLU A 543 -9.20 -44.45 -32.79
CA GLU A 543 -8.00 -44.49 -33.62
C GLU A 543 -6.76 -44.86 -32.80
N GLU A 544 -6.60 -44.28 -31.60
CA GLU A 544 -5.50 -44.62 -30.69
C GLU A 544 -5.60 -46.07 -30.18
N LYS A 545 -6.84 -46.56 -29.92
CA LYS A 545 -7.08 -47.98 -29.58
C LYS A 545 -6.67 -48.93 -30.71
N LEU A 546 -6.98 -48.53 -31.95
CA LEU A 546 -6.63 -49.31 -33.12
C LEU A 546 -5.10 -49.29 -33.36
N LEU A 547 -4.45 -48.14 -33.21
CA LEU A 547 -2.99 -48.02 -33.32
C LEU A 547 -2.28 -48.84 -32.22
N ARG A 548 -2.79 -48.86 -31.01
CA ARG A 548 -2.28 -49.68 -29.89
C ARG A 548 -2.41 -51.19 -30.19
N ALA A 549 -3.52 -51.57 -30.81
CA ALA A 549 -3.74 -52.96 -31.21
C ALA A 549 -2.83 -53.43 -32.38
N ILE A 550 -2.45 -52.53 -33.30
CA ILE A 550 -1.62 -52.83 -34.46
C ILE A 550 -0.12 -52.71 -34.18
N PHE A 551 0.30 -51.69 -33.46
CA PHE A 551 1.72 -51.36 -33.25
C PHE A 551 2.24 -51.65 -31.82
N GLY A 552 1.42 -52.31 -30.97
CA GLY A 552 1.78 -52.59 -29.59
C GLY A 552 1.83 -51.35 -28.69
N GLU A 553 2.54 -51.39 -27.54
CA GLU A 553 2.57 -50.37 -26.50
C GLU A 553 3.11 -48.99 -26.88
N LYS A 554 3.37 -48.73 -28.17
CA LYS A 554 3.91 -47.43 -28.63
C LYS A 554 2.88 -46.33 -28.89
N ALA A 555 1.60 -46.56 -28.63
CA ALA A 555 0.62 -45.45 -28.54
C ALA A 555 0.83 -44.74 -27.22
N ALA A 556 1.08 -43.44 -27.26
CA ALA A 556 1.41 -42.65 -26.09
C ALA A 556 0.34 -42.79 -24.98
N ASP A 557 0.76 -43.30 -23.81
CA ASP A 557 -0.11 -43.40 -22.62
C ASP A 557 -0.36 -42.05 -21.96
N VAL A 558 0.08 -40.98 -22.57
CA VAL A 558 0.04 -39.64 -22.04
C VAL A 558 -0.65 -38.67 -23.00
N LYS A 559 -1.34 -37.68 -22.43
CA LYS A 559 -2.01 -36.61 -23.17
C LYS A 559 -1.18 -35.34 -23.04
N ASP A 560 -1.03 -34.59 -24.15
CA ASP A 560 -0.45 -33.27 -24.16
C ASP A 560 -1.35 -32.28 -23.38
N SER A 561 -0.83 -31.75 -22.29
CA SER A 561 -1.43 -30.70 -21.48
C SER A 561 -0.50 -29.48 -21.31
N SER A 562 0.37 -29.28 -22.29
CA SER A 562 1.38 -28.22 -22.29
C SER A 562 0.76 -26.83 -22.19
N LEU A 563 1.47 -25.94 -21.50
CA LEU A 563 1.12 -24.52 -21.47
C LEU A 563 1.56 -23.88 -22.80
N ARG A 564 0.60 -23.26 -23.48
CA ARG A 564 0.82 -22.57 -24.77
C ARG A 564 0.57 -21.07 -24.62
N VAL A 565 1.18 -20.29 -25.51
CA VAL A 565 0.97 -18.85 -25.59
C VAL A 565 -0.47 -18.57 -25.99
N PRO A 566 -1.21 -17.71 -25.23
CA PRO A 566 -2.58 -17.32 -25.57
C PRO A 566 -2.68 -16.65 -26.94
N SER A 567 -3.86 -16.72 -27.55
CA SER A 567 -4.14 -16.03 -28.81
C SER A 567 -3.92 -14.53 -28.70
N GLY A 568 -3.33 -13.91 -29.73
CA GLY A 568 -3.08 -12.47 -29.77
C GLY A 568 -1.88 -11.99 -28.97
N THR A 569 -1.12 -12.89 -28.33
CA THR A 569 0.06 -12.54 -27.53
C THR A 569 1.35 -12.82 -28.29
N TYR A 570 2.12 -11.79 -28.56
CA TYR A 570 3.46 -11.86 -29.14
C TYR A 570 4.44 -11.25 -28.15
N GLY A 571 5.61 -11.82 -28.02
CA GLY A 571 6.59 -11.23 -27.11
C GLY A 571 7.85 -12.05 -26.93
N THR A 572 8.68 -11.61 -26.00
CA THR A 572 9.95 -12.23 -25.64
C THR A 572 9.89 -12.72 -24.21
N VAL A 573 10.41 -13.91 -23.95
CA VAL A 573 10.53 -14.46 -22.60
C VAL A 573 11.61 -13.71 -21.83
N VAL A 574 11.23 -13.02 -20.73
CA VAL A 574 12.17 -12.22 -19.95
C VAL A 574 12.74 -13.02 -18.78
N ASP A 575 11.91 -13.84 -18.13
CA ASP A 575 12.31 -14.59 -16.95
C ASP A 575 11.55 -15.91 -16.83
N VAL A 576 12.19 -16.92 -16.25
CA VAL A 576 11.62 -18.23 -15.98
C VAL A 576 11.95 -18.61 -14.54
N GLN A 577 10.93 -18.93 -13.75
CA GLN A 577 11.09 -19.37 -12.36
C GLN A 577 10.50 -20.77 -12.18
N VAL A 578 11.19 -21.61 -11.45
CA VAL A 578 10.75 -22.97 -11.13
C VAL A 578 10.62 -23.11 -9.62
N PHE A 579 9.45 -23.60 -9.18
CA PHE A 579 9.18 -23.86 -7.79
C PHE A 579 8.95 -25.35 -7.57
N THR A 580 9.67 -25.94 -6.65
CA THR A 580 9.55 -27.35 -6.28
C THR A 580 9.14 -27.51 -4.84
N ARG A 581 8.32 -28.53 -4.55
CA ARG A 581 7.97 -28.88 -3.18
C ARG A 581 9.17 -29.42 -2.43
N ASP A 582 9.16 -29.21 -1.09
CA ASP A 582 10.16 -29.83 -0.22
C ASP A 582 10.15 -31.34 -0.37
N GLY A 583 11.34 -31.96 -0.48
CA GLY A 583 11.50 -33.40 -0.60
C GLY A 583 11.38 -33.98 -2.02
N VAL A 584 11.08 -33.15 -3.02
CA VAL A 584 11.08 -33.57 -4.44
C VAL A 584 12.46 -33.35 -5.04
N GLU A 585 12.96 -34.32 -5.82
CA GLU A 585 14.22 -34.16 -6.52
C GLU A 585 14.15 -33.00 -7.50
N LYS A 586 15.17 -32.14 -7.45
CA LYS A 586 15.28 -30.96 -8.34
C LYS A 586 15.89 -31.38 -9.66
N ASP A 587 15.28 -30.89 -10.75
CA ASP A 587 15.81 -31.08 -12.10
C ASP A 587 17.12 -30.34 -12.31
N GLU A 588 17.91 -30.77 -13.27
CA GLU A 588 19.15 -30.11 -13.62
C GLU A 588 18.95 -28.63 -14.03
N ARG A 589 17.87 -28.34 -14.73
CA ARG A 589 17.49 -26.97 -15.09
C ARG A 589 17.21 -26.10 -13.88
N THR A 590 16.48 -26.62 -12.90
CA THR A 590 16.23 -25.93 -11.62
C THR A 590 17.53 -25.59 -10.91
N ARG A 591 18.46 -26.56 -10.86
CA ARG A 591 19.79 -26.35 -10.24
C ARG A 591 20.62 -25.30 -10.99
N GLN A 592 20.56 -25.27 -12.33
CA GLN A 592 21.24 -24.27 -13.15
C GLN A 592 20.66 -22.86 -12.90
N ILE A 593 19.32 -22.71 -12.84
CA ILE A 593 18.65 -21.44 -12.55
C ILE A 593 19.02 -20.96 -11.15
N GLU A 594 18.92 -21.80 -10.13
CA GLU A 594 19.30 -21.48 -8.76
C GLU A 594 20.76 -21.04 -8.66
N LYS A 595 21.67 -21.76 -9.32
CA LYS A 595 23.09 -21.44 -9.35
C LYS A 595 23.37 -20.09 -10.02
N ALA A 596 22.77 -19.83 -11.17
CA ALA A 596 22.92 -18.57 -11.89
C ALA A 596 22.39 -17.38 -11.06
N GLU A 597 21.27 -17.57 -10.39
CA GLU A 597 20.69 -16.53 -9.52
C GLU A 597 21.56 -16.27 -8.29
N LEU A 598 22.10 -17.32 -7.65
CA LEU A 598 23.03 -17.18 -6.54
C LEU A 598 24.34 -16.50 -6.94
N GLU A 599 24.89 -16.81 -8.10
CA GLU A 599 26.10 -16.14 -8.64
C GLU A 599 25.82 -14.66 -8.87
N LYS A 600 24.65 -14.29 -9.42
CA LYS A 600 24.24 -12.90 -9.62
C LYS A 600 24.10 -12.14 -8.29
N VAL A 601 23.41 -12.74 -7.33
CA VAL A 601 23.24 -12.15 -5.98
C VAL A 601 24.59 -11.97 -5.29
N TRP A 602 25.49 -12.96 -5.38
CA TRP A 602 26.82 -12.88 -4.80
C TRP A 602 27.64 -11.77 -5.42
N ALA A 603 27.63 -11.64 -6.75
CA ALA A 603 28.34 -10.58 -7.46
C ALA A 603 27.83 -9.19 -7.04
N ASP A 604 26.51 -9.02 -6.92
CA ASP A 604 25.89 -7.76 -6.49
C ASP A 604 26.26 -7.40 -5.04
N LEU A 605 26.13 -8.32 -4.10
CA LEU A 605 26.49 -8.11 -2.69
C LEU A 605 27.98 -7.82 -2.52
N LYS A 606 28.84 -8.51 -3.28
CA LYS A 606 30.27 -8.25 -3.27
C LYS A 606 30.62 -6.86 -3.78
N ASP A 607 29.90 -6.39 -4.77
CA ASP A 607 30.10 -5.05 -5.34
C ASP A 607 29.64 -3.96 -4.38
N GLN A 608 28.48 -4.16 -3.72
CA GLN A 608 28.01 -3.26 -2.66
C GLN A 608 29.00 -3.18 -1.49
N HIS A 609 29.49 -4.32 -1.03
CA HIS A 609 30.52 -4.38 0.02
C HIS A 609 31.78 -3.63 -0.38
N ARG A 610 32.25 -3.81 -1.63
CA ARG A 610 33.41 -3.08 -2.14
C ARG A 610 33.20 -1.57 -2.08
N ILE A 611 32.04 -1.08 -2.53
CA ILE A 611 31.70 0.35 -2.53
C ILE A 611 31.73 0.93 -1.11
N MET A 612 31.10 0.21 -0.14
CA MET A 612 31.11 0.65 1.26
C MET A 612 32.51 0.67 1.87
N VAL A 613 33.31 -0.34 1.59
CA VAL A 613 34.69 -0.44 2.08
C VAL A 613 35.58 0.66 1.46
N ASP A 614 35.44 0.92 0.17
CA ASP A 614 36.19 1.96 -0.51
C ASP A 614 35.90 3.36 0.05
N ASP A 615 34.64 3.64 0.42
CA ASP A 615 34.28 4.89 1.09
C ASP A 615 34.92 5.01 2.48
N VAL A 616 34.88 3.96 3.30
CA VAL A 616 35.52 3.94 4.62
C VAL A 616 37.02 4.25 4.49
N PHE A 617 37.71 3.64 3.54
CA PHE A 617 39.09 3.91 3.28
C PHE A 617 39.36 5.34 2.73
N ALA A 618 38.47 5.88 1.92
CA ALA A 618 38.55 7.25 1.43
C ALA A 618 38.38 8.27 2.58
N ARG A 619 37.52 8.00 3.55
CA ARG A 619 37.40 8.81 4.78
C ARG A 619 38.65 8.71 5.64
N LEU A 620 39.16 7.50 5.85
CA LEU A 620 40.41 7.28 6.57
C LEU A 620 41.58 8.03 5.91
N GLU A 621 41.69 7.97 4.58
CA GLU A 621 42.71 8.71 3.84
C GLU A 621 42.62 10.21 4.10
N ARG A 622 41.41 10.80 4.08
CA ARG A 622 41.21 12.23 4.38
C ARG A 622 41.61 12.58 5.80
N ASN A 623 41.22 11.77 6.78
CA ASN A 623 41.45 12.04 8.19
C ASN A 623 42.91 11.78 8.65
N LEU A 624 43.58 10.79 8.05
CA LEU A 624 44.94 10.43 8.37
C LEU A 624 45.99 11.28 7.62
N SER A 625 45.63 11.81 6.45
CA SER A 625 46.57 12.60 5.62
C SER A 625 47.00 13.88 6.33
N GLY A 626 48.31 14.10 6.43
CA GLY A 626 48.89 15.25 7.09
C GLY A 626 49.05 15.14 8.60
N LYS A 627 48.55 14.08 9.22
CA LYS A 627 48.68 13.82 10.66
C LYS A 627 49.98 13.11 10.98
N VAL A 628 50.40 13.17 12.25
CA VAL A 628 51.66 12.60 12.74
C VAL A 628 51.40 11.19 13.29
N ALA A 629 52.17 10.22 12.81
CA ALA A 629 52.13 8.85 13.30
C ALA A 629 53.08 8.65 14.50
N ASP A 630 52.62 7.92 15.49
CA ASP A 630 53.44 7.43 16.60
C ASP A 630 54.18 6.13 16.22
N LYS A 631 53.43 5.23 15.51
CA LYS A 631 53.98 4.01 14.94
C LYS A 631 53.28 3.68 13.65
N ALA A 632 54.02 3.45 12.57
CA ALA A 632 53.44 3.02 11.29
C ALA A 632 54.43 2.13 10.52
N PRO A 633 53.97 1.16 9.72
CA PRO A 633 54.83 0.28 8.94
C PRO A 633 55.72 1.09 7.98
N GLY A 634 57.03 1.03 8.16
CA GLY A 634 57.98 1.71 7.26
C GLY A 634 58.20 3.21 7.49
N LEU A 635 57.57 3.84 8.48
CA LEU A 635 57.77 5.23 8.89
C LEU A 635 58.45 5.33 10.27
N LYS A 636 59.22 6.41 10.50
CA LYS A 636 59.80 6.71 11.81
C LYS A 636 58.75 7.44 12.68
N LYS A 637 58.87 7.27 14.01
CA LYS A 637 58.04 8.00 14.98
C LYS A 637 58.13 9.49 14.77
N GLY A 638 56.99 10.15 14.57
CA GLY A 638 56.90 11.58 14.34
C GLY A 638 56.81 12.01 12.88
N ASP A 639 56.90 11.09 11.92
CA ASP A 639 56.72 11.44 10.50
C ASP A 639 55.24 11.68 10.18
N LYS A 640 55.02 12.56 9.18
CA LYS A 640 53.66 12.85 8.69
C LYS A 640 53.21 11.79 7.68
N ILE A 641 51.96 11.33 7.84
CA ILE A 641 51.33 10.42 6.88
C ILE A 641 50.97 11.22 5.61
N THR A 642 51.45 10.75 4.47
CA THR A 642 51.11 11.34 3.17
C THR A 642 50.19 10.41 2.39
N LYS A 643 49.40 10.96 1.48
CA LYS A 643 48.53 10.16 0.58
C LYS A 643 49.33 9.14 -0.25
N ALA A 644 50.55 9.52 -0.68
CA ALA A 644 51.43 8.62 -1.42
C ALA A 644 51.87 7.41 -0.58
N TYR A 645 52.17 7.62 0.69
CA TYR A 645 52.49 6.55 1.63
C TYR A 645 51.33 5.60 1.86
N LEU A 646 50.13 6.11 2.12
CA LEU A 646 48.92 5.27 2.30
C LEU A 646 48.63 4.38 1.09
N LYS A 647 48.87 4.86 -0.13
CA LYS A 647 48.73 4.08 -1.35
C LYS A 647 49.76 2.97 -1.54
N THR A 648 50.90 3.03 -0.83
CA THR A 648 51.93 1.98 -0.86
C THR A 648 51.62 0.81 0.11
N LEU A 649 50.72 1.03 1.05
CA LEU A 649 50.32 0.04 2.02
C LEU A 649 49.09 -0.76 1.53
N GLU A 650 49.04 -2.05 1.88
CA GLU A 650 47.81 -2.80 1.74
C GLU A 650 46.74 -2.28 2.70
N LYS A 651 45.48 -2.30 2.30
CA LYS A 651 44.35 -1.80 3.10
C LYS A 651 44.27 -2.41 4.51
N SER A 652 44.70 -3.65 4.67
CA SER A 652 44.82 -4.35 5.98
C SER A 652 45.86 -3.71 6.92
N GLN A 653 46.92 -3.19 6.38
CA GLN A 653 48.02 -2.60 7.15
C GLN A 653 47.71 -1.18 7.67
N TRP A 654 46.63 -0.56 7.20
CA TRP A 654 46.20 0.76 7.69
C TRP A 654 45.79 0.72 9.17
N TYR A 655 45.30 -0.42 9.63
CA TYR A 655 44.91 -0.65 11.05
C TYR A 655 46.09 -0.93 11.98
N ASP A 656 47.29 -1.16 11.44
CA ASP A 656 48.55 -1.27 12.21
C ASP A 656 49.16 0.09 12.51
N ILE A 657 48.58 1.17 11.98
CA ILE A 657 49.01 2.54 12.22
C ILE A 657 48.50 3.00 13.58
N GLN A 658 49.42 3.45 14.44
CA GLN A 658 49.10 4.10 15.71
C GLN A 658 49.36 5.60 15.58
N MET A 659 48.34 6.37 15.91
CA MET A 659 48.37 7.82 15.85
C MET A 659 48.74 8.42 17.21
N ALA A 660 49.29 9.63 17.22
CA ALA A 660 49.56 10.37 18.45
C ALA A 660 48.29 10.86 19.18
N SER A 661 47.14 10.84 18.51
CA SER A 661 45.83 11.22 19.06
C SER A 661 44.98 9.97 19.36
N ASP A 662 44.44 9.90 20.60
CA ASP A 662 43.57 8.81 21.04
C ASP A 662 42.26 8.81 20.27
N GLU A 663 41.75 9.97 19.85
CA GLU A 663 40.52 10.07 19.02
C GLU A 663 40.69 9.39 17.66
N LEU A 664 41.87 9.57 17.02
CA LEU A 664 42.16 8.93 15.73
C LEU A 664 42.37 7.42 15.86
N ASN A 665 42.93 6.96 16.98
CA ASN A 665 43.06 5.53 17.26
C ASN A 665 41.70 4.90 17.49
N ALA A 666 40.81 5.55 18.25
CA ALA A 666 39.42 5.08 18.46
C ALA A 666 38.64 5.03 17.14
N MET A 667 38.86 6.02 16.25
CA MET A 667 38.29 6.05 14.92
C MET A 667 38.77 4.88 14.04
N LEU A 668 40.08 4.57 14.06
CA LEU A 668 40.66 3.44 13.34
C LEU A 668 40.03 2.09 13.83
N GLU A 669 39.90 1.95 15.13
CA GLU A 669 39.26 0.75 15.72
C GLU A 669 37.79 0.66 15.36
N SER A 670 37.04 1.76 15.45
CA SER A 670 35.62 1.83 15.05
C SER A 670 35.44 1.46 13.59
N THR A 671 36.26 2.00 12.68
CA THR A 671 36.16 1.68 11.25
C THR A 671 36.54 0.24 10.92
N ALA A 672 37.50 -0.35 11.66
CA ALA A 672 37.84 -1.77 11.53
C ALA A 672 36.65 -2.66 11.91
N ASN A 673 35.96 -2.31 13.00
CA ASN A 673 34.76 -3.01 13.43
C ASN A 673 33.61 -2.85 12.44
N GLN A 674 33.46 -1.64 11.85
CA GLN A 674 32.46 -1.35 10.83
C GLN A 674 32.66 -2.21 9.57
N ILE A 675 33.88 -2.33 9.06
CA ILE A 675 34.17 -3.18 7.90
C ILE A 675 33.89 -4.66 8.22
N LYS A 676 34.22 -5.10 9.44
CA LYS A 676 33.93 -6.47 9.88
C LYS A 676 32.43 -6.71 9.92
N GLN A 677 31.65 -5.72 10.38
CA GLN A 677 30.20 -5.78 10.40
C GLN A 677 29.64 -5.85 8.98
N TYR A 678 30.07 -4.98 8.05
CA TYR A 678 29.62 -5.03 6.65
C TYR A 678 29.88 -6.38 5.99
N ARG A 679 30.97 -7.04 6.34
CA ARG A 679 31.26 -8.38 5.83
C ARG A 679 30.29 -9.42 6.40
N ASN A 680 30.03 -9.35 7.69
CA ASN A 680 29.08 -10.25 8.35
C ASN A 680 27.66 -10.05 7.80
N ASP A 681 27.22 -8.79 7.60
CA ASP A 681 25.92 -8.44 7.05
C ASP A 681 25.79 -8.96 5.60
N MET A 682 26.85 -8.86 4.80
CA MET A 682 26.90 -9.42 3.45
C MET A 682 26.76 -10.96 3.46
N ASP A 683 27.52 -11.63 4.32
CA ASP A 683 27.52 -13.09 4.42
C ASP A 683 26.14 -13.58 4.93
N GLU A 684 25.53 -12.88 5.89
CA GLU A 684 24.18 -13.18 6.40
C GLU A 684 23.11 -12.97 5.33
N ALA A 685 23.14 -11.83 4.61
CA ALA A 685 22.23 -11.55 3.54
C ALA A 685 22.31 -12.60 2.42
N PHE A 686 23.52 -13.03 2.07
CA PHE A 686 23.74 -14.10 1.10
C PHE A 686 23.18 -15.45 1.60
N GLN A 687 23.43 -15.79 2.87
CA GLN A 687 22.93 -17.05 3.43
C GLN A 687 21.40 -17.07 3.48
N ILE A 688 20.75 -16.00 3.92
CA ILE A 688 19.27 -15.86 3.90
C ILE A 688 18.72 -16.06 2.50
N LYS A 689 19.35 -15.45 1.50
CA LYS A 689 18.93 -15.56 0.10
C LYS A 689 19.14 -16.98 -0.44
N LYS A 690 20.27 -17.57 -0.13
CA LYS A 690 20.59 -18.96 -0.47
C LYS A 690 19.58 -19.94 0.14
N ASP A 691 19.26 -19.78 1.42
CA ASP A 691 18.30 -20.63 2.10
C ASP A 691 16.90 -20.52 1.48
N LYS A 692 16.48 -19.29 1.11
CA LYS A 692 15.21 -19.06 0.41
C LYS A 692 15.16 -19.70 -0.99
N LEU A 693 16.26 -19.72 -1.73
CA LEU A 693 16.32 -20.30 -3.06
C LEU A 693 16.49 -21.84 -3.03
N THR A 694 17.21 -22.35 -2.03
CA THR A 694 17.49 -23.79 -1.95
C THR A 694 16.46 -24.58 -1.15
N SER A 695 15.73 -23.94 -0.24
CA SER A 695 14.61 -24.58 0.47
C SER A 695 13.47 -24.87 -0.52
N GLY A 696 12.75 -25.97 -0.29
CA GLY A 696 11.52 -26.23 -1.03
C GLY A 696 10.45 -25.19 -0.76
N HIS A 697 9.47 -25.11 -1.63
CA HIS A 697 8.37 -24.15 -1.54
C HIS A 697 7.13 -24.83 -0.96
N ASP A 698 6.36 -24.07 -0.14
CA ASP A 698 5.08 -24.54 0.38
C ASP A 698 4.01 -24.41 -0.73
N LEU A 699 3.83 -25.49 -1.49
CA LEU A 699 2.87 -25.58 -2.56
C LEU A 699 1.56 -26.20 -2.08
N ALA A 700 0.45 -25.88 -2.74
CA ALA A 700 -0.85 -26.45 -2.42
C ALA A 700 -0.83 -28.00 -2.41
N PRO A 701 -1.67 -28.67 -1.61
CA PRO A 701 -1.73 -30.14 -1.59
C PRO A 701 -1.96 -30.73 -2.99
N GLY A 702 -1.17 -31.74 -3.36
CA GLY A 702 -1.24 -32.39 -4.67
C GLY A 702 -0.47 -31.69 -5.79
N VAL A 703 0.18 -30.56 -5.53
CA VAL A 703 1.08 -29.89 -6.49
C VAL A 703 2.52 -30.24 -6.15
N GLN A 704 3.24 -30.84 -7.09
CA GLN A 704 4.65 -31.19 -6.90
C GLN A 704 5.59 -30.12 -7.42
N ARG A 705 5.27 -29.51 -8.55
CA ARG A 705 6.06 -28.46 -9.20
C ARG A 705 5.16 -27.38 -9.76
N CYS A 706 5.63 -26.15 -9.69
CA CYS A 706 4.99 -25.00 -10.28
C CYS A 706 6.04 -24.25 -11.11
N TYR A 707 5.76 -24.05 -12.37
CA TYR A 707 6.63 -23.33 -13.30
C TYR A 707 6.05 -21.96 -13.55
N PHE A 708 6.78 -20.95 -13.13
CA PHE A 708 6.33 -19.55 -13.25
C PHE A 708 7.29 -18.73 -14.08
N LYS A 709 6.75 -17.93 -14.84
CA LYS A 709 6.99 -16.62 -15.41
C LYS A 709 7.41 -16.59 -16.85
N TYR A 710 6.43 -16.23 -17.59
CA TYR A 710 6.58 -15.68 -18.90
C TYR A 710 6.28 -14.17 -18.83
N ARG A 711 7.20 -13.36 -19.35
CA ARG A 711 6.99 -11.92 -19.54
C ARG A 711 7.10 -11.61 -21.03
N PRO A 712 5.99 -11.44 -21.77
CA PRO A 712 6.05 -10.83 -23.07
C PRO A 712 6.42 -9.36 -22.92
N GLY A 713 7.45 -8.94 -23.62
CA GLY A 713 7.82 -7.53 -23.72
C GLY A 713 7.00 -6.83 -24.79
#